data_828709ac1475d50c7e6545cf798828e6
#
_entry.id   828709ac1475d50c7e6545cf798828e6
#
_cell.length_a   1.000
_cell.length_b   1.000
_cell.length_c   1.000
_cell.angle_alpha   90.00
_cell.angle_beta   90.00
_cell.angle_gamma   90.00
#
_symmetry.space_group_name_H-M   'P 1'
#
loop_
_entity.id
_entity.type
_entity.pdbx_description
1 polymer ?
#
loop_
_entity_poly.entity_id
_entity_poly.type
_entity_poly.pdbx_seq_one_letter_code
_entity_poly.pdbx_strand_id
1 'polypeptide(L)'
;MYYLIAIGCALVFGAALYVINKKCGKNALAGKITAGVLLCVFFARYYSYIEYPIDNVIGLSQGPDGAVATAFSLLSIWFTAAALCILLLKPYFESVNTLGILTKYFCLPAYIFATAMAYFNIRLLMGPDYTQTMHFSAIMYAVELGLGLAISASEWMKYPKFDKPQKRWYTQVIALLAMIICAMPSYSLQIFFGLGPASWVVDDLTVTHRLFLYAALIIPVIIYFALREKDYDVRRFAMTYMSIALLITFCTRYKYDSFLKPWSWPLHLCNTAMFVVPLCLVFNMKRLFYFTYFINVMGAFFAMAMPNYDSVNITQWALVNFWVNHYPAFFMPLLLVALRIFERPKIKQFYHSMTAFFVYFVFVLVLNPLFANFGHEVDFFFLNSDFIPEKFGTWAENMFAITADINIGNIKLTFHPLYQLAFFLVYVGIAFGIWFIYEQFFRLADAHYDMLLKKRKIRQDKIALASALNGRSIEQPMNIKAGTKLELKHFSKKYASSKTYAVKDANLIVNGGEIFGFLGPNGAGKSTIIKSIVGIQPITEGAIEVCGFDCEKQPRQAKAQIGFVPDHYALYEKLTGREYINYIADIYDVSKEERTKRIDEMVSLFELEGSFDCSMKTYSHGMKQKITIMAALVHNPRLWILDEPLTGLDPNSIFQVKECMRRHAEAGNIVFFSSHIIDVVERICDRIAIIKKGKILCVKTIEEIEAICPLEEFYMKMINDEEFSSRIIAEQERINGAATGEVGA
;
A
#
# COMPACT_ATOMS: atom_id res chain seq x y z
N MET A 1 -6.31 23.95 -38.32
CA MET A 1 -6.20 22.52 -38.57
C MET A 1 -6.08 21.71 -37.27
N TYR A 2 -5.12 21.97 -36.40
CA TYR A 2 -4.86 21.15 -35.17
C TYR A 2 -6.02 21.14 -34.17
N TYR A 3 -6.73 22.25 -33.98
CA TYR A 3 -7.94 22.28 -33.14
C TYR A 3 -9.05 21.33 -33.65
N LEU A 4 -9.23 21.30 -34.99
CA LEU A 4 -10.21 20.40 -35.58
C LEU A 4 -9.81 18.93 -35.41
N ILE A 5 -8.51 18.64 -35.50
CA ILE A 5 -8.01 17.28 -35.24
C ILE A 5 -8.25 16.91 -33.76
N ALA A 6 -7.90 17.78 -32.83
CA ALA A 6 -8.09 17.52 -31.40
C ALA A 6 -9.58 17.31 -31.07
N ILE A 7 -10.48 18.18 -31.55
CA ILE A 7 -11.92 18.05 -31.33
C ILE A 7 -12.49 16.81 -32.03
N GLY A 8 -12.08 16.55 -33.28
CA GLY A 8 -12.50 15.36 -34.02
C GLY A 8 -12.07 14.07 -33.32
N CYS A 9 -10.83 13.98 -32.87
CA CYS A 9 -10.34 12.86 -32.05
C CYS A 9 -11.12 12.73 -30.76
N ALA A 10 -11.39 13.83 -30.03
CA ALA A 10 -12.17 13.81 -28.81
C ALA A 10 -13.57 13.24 -29.01
N LEU A 11 -14.25 13.61 -30.11
CA LEU A 11 -15.57 13.09 -30.44
C LEU A 11 -15.55 11.60 -30.81
N VAL A 12 -14.62 11.18 -31.68
CA VAL A 12 -14.48 9.79 -32.11
C VAL A 12 -14.12 8.87 -30.95
N PHE A 13 -13.08 9.21 -30.19
CA PHE A 13 -12.65 8.42 -29.03
C PHE A 13 -13.68 8.49 -27.90
N GLY A 14 -14.33 9.64 -27.67
CA GLY A 14 -15.40 9.79 -26.70
C GLY A 14 -16.60 8.90 -27.01
N ALA A 15 -17.03 8.84 -28.28
CA ALA A 15 -18.07 7.93 -28.72
C ALA A 15 -17.67 6.46 -28.56
N ALA A 16 -16.44 6.10 -28.93
CA ALA A 16 -15.91 4.75 -28.74
C ALA A 16 -15.88 4.35 -27.25
N LEU A 17 -15.38 5.23 -26.38
CA LEU A 17 -15.36 5.00 -24.94
C LEU A 17 -16.76 4.88 -24.33
N TYR A 18 -17.72 5.68 -24.81
CA TYR A 18 -19.11 5.56 -24.38
C TYR A 18 -19.71 4.20 -24.74
N VAL A 19 -19.50 3.72 -25.97
CA VAL A 19 -19.96 2.39 -26.41
C VAL A 19 -19.30 1.28 -25.62
N ILE A 20 -17.98 1.34 -25.41
CA ILE A 20 -17.22 0.35 -24.63
C ILE A 20 -17.74 0.31 -23.19
N ASN A 21 -17.89 1.46 -22.54
CA ASN A 21 -18.40 1.53 -21.18
C ASN A 21 -19.83 1.00 -21.04
N LYS A 22 -20.68 1.21 -22.06
CA LYS A 22 -22.06 0.71 -22.10
C LYS A 22 -22.13 -0.81 -22.31
N LYS A 23 -21.26 -1.38 -23.16
CA LYS A 23 -21.27 -2.81 -23.50
C LYS A 23 -20.47 -3.68 -22.51
N CYS A 24 -19.35 -3.19 -22.03
CA CYS A 24 -18.39 -3.98 -21.21
C CYS A 24 -18.50 -3.67 -19.71
N GLY A 25 -19.34 -2.74 -19.30
CA GLY A 25 -19.45 -2.31 -17.91
C GLY A 25 -18.16 -1.62 -17.39
N LYS A 26 -17.96 -1.65 -16.06
CA LYS A 26 -16.73 -1.14 -15.42
C LYS A 26 -15.56 -2.13 -15.62
N ASN A 27 -15.07 -2.25 -16.85
CA ASN A 27 -13.99 -3.17 -17.15
C ASN A 27 -12.64 -2.45 -16.94
N ALA A 28 -11.92 -2.79 -15.89
CA ALA A 28 -10.58 -2.28 -15.59
C ALA A 28 -9.59 -2.49 -16.76
N LEU A 29 -9.78 -3.54 -17.58
CA LEU A 29 -8.97 -3.80 -18.78
C LEU A 29 -9.14 -2.70 -19.83
N ALA A 30 -10.36 -2.24 -20.08
CA ALA A 30 -10.61 -1.16 -21.04
C ALA A 30 -9.91 0.14 -20.60
N GLY A 31 -9.95 0.46 -19.31
CA GLY A 31 -9.21 1.59 -18.74
C GLY A 31 -7.69 1.48 -18.95
N LYS A 32 -7.11 0.30 -18.71
CA LYS A 32 -5.66 0.05 -18.92
C LYS A 32 -5.26 0.14 -20.39
N ILE A 33 -6.08 -0.37 -21.31
CA ILE A 33 -5.84 -0.25 -22.76
C ILE A 33 -5.88 1.22 -23.19
N THR A 34 -6.86 1.98 -22.72
CA THR A 34 -6.99 3.41 -23.03
C THR A 34 -5.80 4.22 -22.51
N ALA A 35 -5.35 3.94 -21.28
CA ALA A 35 -4.14 4.54 -20.73
C ALA A 35 -2.90 4.17 -21.55
N GLY A 36 -2.77 2.92 -21.98
CA GLY A 36 -1.69 2.46 -22.86
C GLY A 36 -1.67 3.18 -24.21
N VAL A 37 -2.83 3.38 -24.84
CA VAL A 37 -2.95 4.14 -26.10
C VAL A 37 -2.51 5.59 -25.89
N LEU A 38 -2.96 6.25 -24.82
CA LEU A 38 -2.56 7.62 -24.49
C LEU A 38 -1.04 7.73 -24.29
N LEU A 39 -0.44 6.76 -23.63
CA LEU A 39 1.01 6.69 -23.43
C LEU A 39 1.77 6.50 -24.76
N CYS A 40 1.26 5.62 -25.63
CA CYS A 40 1.86 5.41 -26.94
C CYS A 40 1.80 6.68 -27.83
N VAL A 41 0.69 7.42 -27.81
CA VAL A 41 0.54 8.68 -28.54
C VAL A 41 1.48 9.75 -27.97
N PHE A 42 1.59 9.83 -26.63
CA PHE A 42 2.55 10.71 -25.97
C PHE A 42 3.99 10.43 -26.41
N PHE A 43 4.42 9.16 -26.40
CA PHE A 43 5.76 8.80 -26.87
C PHE A 43 5.95 9.04 -28.37
N ALA A 44 4.95 8.72 -29.21
CA ALA A 44 5.02 8.98 -30.65
C ALA A 44 5.24 10.48 -30.94
N ARG A 45 4.58 11.35 -30.20
CA ARG A 45 4.82 12.79 -30.24
C ARG A 45 6.23 13.14 -29.85
N TYR A 46 6.69 12.60 -28.73
CA TYR A 46 7.98 12.96 -28.11
C TYR A 46 9.16 12.53 -28.95
N TYR A 47 9.13 11.32 -29.51
CA TYR A 47 10.25 10.75 -30.24
C TYR A 47 10.29 11.14 -31.72
N SER A 48 9.21 11.71 -32.28
CA SER A 48 9.20 12.04 -33.68
C SER A 48 10.01 13.30 -34.04
N TYR A 49 10.00 14.35 -33.21
CA TYR A 49 10.91 15.53 -33.29
C TYR A 49 10.53 16.57 -32.20
N ILE A 50 11.44 16.91 -31.30
CA ILE A 50 11.31 18.07 -30.43
C ILE A 50 12.63 18.79 -30.37
N GLU A 51 12.66 20.02 -30.87
CA GLU A 51 13.75 20.95 -30.56
C GLU A 51 13.64 21.42 -29.12
N TYR A 52 14.77 21.87 -28.55
CA TYR A 52 14.75 22.34 -27.16
C TYR A 52 13.79 23.55 -27.05
N PRO A 53 12.75 23.51 -26.21
CA PRO A 53 11.79 24.61 -26.08
C PRO A 53 12.43 25.95 -25.74
N ILE A 54 13.65 25.91 -25.16
CA ILE A 54 14.39 27.11 -24.75
C ILE A 54 14.76 27.99 -25.94
N ASP A 55 15.27 27.42 -27.03
CA ASP A 55 15.67 28.17 -28.23
C ASP A 55 14.42 28.77 -28.90
N ASN A 56 13.31 28.04 -28.85
CA ASN A 56 12.04 28.48 -29.38
C ASN A 56 11.40 29.61 -28.57
N VAL A 57 11.59 29.62 -27.23
CA VAL A 57 11.05 30.64 -26.32
C VAL A 57 11.70 31.98 -26.53
N ILE A 58 13.01 32.04 -26.80
CA ILE A 58 13.73 33.29 -27.09
C ILE A 58 13.13 33.95 -28.33
N GLY A 59 12.79 33.19 -29.37
CA GLY A 59 12.13 33.70 -30.56
C GLY A 59 10.69 34.16 -30.34
N LEU A 60 9.92 33.47 -29.47
CA LEU A 60 8.53 33.81 -29.16
C LEU A 60 8.38 34.98 -28.19
N SER A 61 9.34 35.17 -27.28
CA SER A 61 9.31 36.24 -26.27
C SER A 61 9.60 37.63 -26.83
N GLN A 62 10.19 37.71 -28.01
CA GLN A 62 10.55 38.97 -28.67
C GLN A 62 9.42 39.59 -29.50
N GLY A 63 8.27 38.88 -29.67
CA GLY A 63 7.07 39.38 -30.34
C GLY A 63 6.14 40.19 -29.41
N PRO A 64 5.25 41.02 -29.94
CA PRO A 64 4.36 41.87 -29.15
C PRO A 64 3.38 41.13 -28.22
N ASP A 65 3.11 39.84 -28.49
CA ASP A 65 2.26 39.00 -27.62
C ASP A 65 3.07 37.95 -26.83
N GLY A 66 4.40 38.01 -26.89
CA GLY A 66 5.29 36.88 -26.62
C GLY A 66 5.33 36.38 -25.19
N ALA A 67 5.53 37.22 -24.20
CA ALA A 67 5.78 36.78 -22.81
C ALA A 67 4.54 36.14 -22.15
N VAL A 68 3.37 36.73 -22.34
CA VAL A 68 2.11 36.25 -21.74
C VAL A 68 1.67 34.95 -22.39
N ALA A 69 1.65 34.88 -23.73
CA ALA A 69 1.31 33.65 -24.46
C ALA A 69 2.26 32.50 -24.11
N THR A 70 3.57 32.78 -23.98
CA THR A 70 4.58 31.80 -23.60
C THR A 70 4.34 31.29 -22.17
N ALA A 71 4.02 32.15 -21.21
CA ALA A 71 3.71 31.76 -19.84
C ALA A 71 2.46 30.87 -19.76
N PHE A 72 1.39 31.23 -20.45
CA PHE A 72 0.17 30.42 -20.52
C PHE A 72 0.39 29.09 -21.23
N SER A 73 1.17 29.07 -22.30
CA SER A 73 1.57 27.86 -23.01
C SER A 73 2.31 26.89 -22.07
N LEU A 74 3.33 27.38 -21.36
CA LEU A 74 4.07 26.57 -20.37
C LEU A 74 3.18 26.02 -19.27
N LEU A 75 2.31 26.85 -18.69
CA LEU A 75 1.37 26.41 -17.67
C LEU A 75 0.43 25.34 -18.20
N SER A 76 -0.05 25.48 -19.44
CA SER A 76 -0.94 24.49 -20.04
C SER A 76 -0.23 23.16 -20.30
N ILE A 77 1.03 23.17 -20.79
CA ILE A 77 1.87 21.98 -20.98
C ILE A 77 2.15 21.32 -19.62
N TRP A 78 2.46 22.10 -18.61
CA TRP A 78 2.72 21.61 -17.26
C TRP A 78 1.48 20.94 -16.65
N PHE A 79 0.32 21.59 -16.73
CA PHE A 79 -0.94 21.02 -16.20
C PHE A 79 -1.36 19.76 -16.95
N THR A 80 -1.16 19.69 -18.26
CA THR A 80 -1.46 18.47 -19.02
C THR A 80 -0.47 17.34 -18.71
N ALA A 81 0.80 17.62 -18.42
CA ALA A 81 1.74 16.62 -17.96
C ALA A 81 1.28 15.99 -16.63
N ALA A 82 0.83 16.82 -15.67
CA ALA A 82 0.26 16.34 -14.43
C ALA A 82 -1.04 15.54 -14.64
N ALA A 83 -1.92 16.02 -15.53
CA ALA A 83 -3.17 15.34 -15.87
C ALA A 83 -2.92 14.01 -16.58
N LEU A 84 -1.94 13.93 -17.48
CA LEU A 84 -1.51 12.70 -18.12
C LEU A 84 -1.10 11.63 -17.10
N CYS A 85 -0.27 11.98 -16.13
CA CYS A 85 0.15 11.07 -15.05
C CYS A 85 -1.06 10.52 -14.27
N ILE A 86 -2.04 11.38 -13.96
CA ILE A 86 -3.28 10.98 -13.27
C ILE A 86 -4.08 9.99 -14.12
N LEU A 87 -4.29 10.29 -15.40
CA LEU A 87 -5.07 9.44 -16.31
C LEU A 87 -4.39 8.09 -16.56
N LEU A 88 -3.06 8.07 -16.66
CA LEU A 88 -2.27 6.83 -16.83
C LEU A 88 -2.40 5.91 -15.61
N LEU A 89 -2.43 6.48 -14.40
CA LEU A 89 -2.41 5.71 -13.16
C LEU A 89 -3.80 5.30 -12.67
N LYS A 90 -4.83 6.05 -13.02
CA LYS A 90 -6.19 5.80 -12.53
C LYS A 90 -6.66 4.35 -12.66
N PRO A 91 -6.45 3.63 -13.79
CA PRO A 91 -6.89 2.25 -13.94
C PRO A 91 -6.17 1.22 -13.04
N TYR A 92 -5.09 1.62 -12.41
CA TYR A 92 -4.28 0.77 -11.51
C TYR A 92 -4.53 1.07 -10.02
N PHE A 93 -5.24 2.17 -9.71
CA PHE A 93 -5.45 2.67 -8.36
C PHE A 93 -6.91 3.08 -8.13
N GLU A 94 -7.88 2.27 -8.59
CA GLU A 94 -9.32 2.56 -8.47
C GLU A 94 -9.80 2.68 -7.01
N SER A 95 -9.12 2.03 -6.06
CA SER A 95 -9.38 2.12 -4.62
C SER A 95 -9.11 3.51 -4.02
N VAL A 96 -8.36 4.38 -4.74
CA VAL A 96 -8.04 5.73 -4.29
C VAL A 96 -9.13 6.70 -4.70
N ASN A 97 -10.14 6.91 -3.86
CA ASN A 97 -11.32 7.76 -4.10
C ASN A 97 -10.97 9.18 -4.58
N THR A 98 -9.85 9.73 -4.11
CA THR A 98 -9.38 11.08 -4.49
C THR A 98 -9.08 11.19 -5.99
N LEU A 99 -8.72 10.09 -6.68
CA LEU A 99 -8.43 10.10 -8.12
C LEU A 99 -9.65 10.45 -8.97
N GLY A 100 -10.84 10.01 -8.59
CA GLY A 100 -12.08 10.39 -9.26
C GLY A 100 -12.32 11.91 -9.22
N ILE A 101 -12.06 12.52 -8.06
CA ILE A 101 -12.15 13.97 -7.85
C ILE A 101 -11.13 14.71 -8.71
N LEU A 102 -9.86 14.28 -8.70
CA LEU A 102 -8.79 14.90 -9.48
C LEU A 102 -9.04 14.78 -10.98
N THR A 103 -9.50 13.63 -11.46
CA THR A 103 -9.83 13.44 -12.89
C THR A 103 -10.96 14.38 -13.32
N LYS A 104 -11.96 14.55 -12.46
CA LYS A 104 -13.12 15.40 -12.75
C LYS A 104 -12.79 16.89 -12.74
N TYR A 105 -12.13 17.38 -11.69
CA TYR A 105 -11.98 18.80 -11.46
C TYR A 105 -10.65 19.39 -11.93
N PHE A 106 -9.66 18.55 -12.22
CA PHE A 106 -8.35 18.99 -12.67
C PHE A 106 -8.05 18.53 -14.10
N CYS A 107 -8.17 17.24 -14.43
CA CYS A 107 -7.72 16.75 -15.76
C CYS A 107 -8.55 17.35 -16.90
N LEU A 108 -9.86 17.41 -16.79
CA LEU A 108 -10.71 17.97 -17.85
C LEU A 108 -10.43 19.47 -18.09
N PRO A 109 -10.43 20.35 -17.08
CA PRO A 109 -10.00 21.74 -17.25
C PRO A 109 -8.58 21.89 -17.83
N ALA A 110 -7.62 21.07 -17.41
CA ALA A 110 -6.26 21.11 -17.92
C ALA A 110 -6.19 20.80 -19.44
N TYR A 111 -6.90 19.77 -19.89
CA TYR A 111 -6.97 19.45 -21.33
C TYR A 111 -7.77 20.45 -22.15
N ILE A 112 -8.83 21.05 -21.60
CA ILE A 112 -9.56 22.17 -22.23
C ILE A 112 -8.61 23.36 -22.41
N PHE A 113 -7.88 23.74 -21.34
CA PHE A 113 -6.91 24.83 -21.40
C PHE A 113 -5.79 24.58 -22.40
N ALA A 114 -5.20 23.39 -22.41
CA ALA A 114 -4.17 23.04 -23.37
C ALA A 114 -4.70 22.99 -24.82
N THR A 115 -5.96 22.58 -25.03
CA THR A 115 -6.57 22.63 -26.35
C THR A 115 -6.77 24.09 -26.82
N ALA A 116 -7.20 24.98 -25.94
CA ALA A 116 -7.30 26.40 -26.24
C ALA A 116 -5.92 27.01 -26.57
N MET A 117 -4.87 26.55 -25.92
CA MET A 117 -3.48 26.97 -26.16
C MET A 117 -2.75 26.18 -27.24
N ALA A 118 -3.40 25.24 -27.94
CA ALA A 118 -2.73 24.29 -28.83
C ALA A 118 -1.84 24.94 -29.89
N TYR A 119 -2.22 26.06 -30.45
CA TYR A 119 -1.41 26.77 -31.45
C TYR A 119 -0.09 27.26 -30.83
N PHE A 120 -0.13 27.89 -29.68
CA PHE A 120 1.05 28.40 -28.98
C PHE A 120 1.91 27.24 -28.45
N ASN A 121 1.29 26.19 -27.94
CA ASN A 121 1.99 24.99 -27.46
C ASN A 121 2.78 24.29 -28.58
N ILE A 122 2.20 24.17 -29.78
CA ILE A 122 2.87 23.59 -30.92
C ILE A 122 4.08 24.46 -31.35
N ARG A 123 3.92 25.78 -31.38
CA ARG A 123 5.02 26.69 -31.67
C ARG A 123 6.11 26.67 -30.60
N LEU A 124 5.74 26.54 -29.35
CA LEU A 124 6.69 26.44 -28.23
C LEU A 124 7.47 25.12 -28.28
N LEU A 125 6.80 24.00 -28.53
CA LEU A 125 7.42 22.66 -28.52
C LEU A 125 8.24 22.38 -29.78
N MET A 126 7.87 22.93 -30.93
CA MET A 126 8.37 22.55 -32.26
C MET A 126 9.11 23.67 -33.02
N GLY A 127 9.10 24.88 -32.46
CA GLY A 127 9.68 26.07 -33.11
C GLY A 127 8.72 26.80 -34.02
N PRO A 128 9.05 28.07 -34.37
CA PRO A 128 8.24 28.91 -35.25
C PRO A 128 8.18 28.42 -36.69
N ASP A 129 9.24 27.78 -37.16
CA ASP A 129 9.43 27.35 -38.56
C ASP A 129 9.54 25.83 -38.66
N TYR A 130 8.46 25.13 -38.27
CA TYR A 130 8.45 23.66 -38.27
C TYR A 130 8.36 23.09 -39.70
N THR A 131 9.21 22.13 -39.98
CA THR A 131 9.33 21.43 -41.28
C THR A 131 8.28 20.32 -41.44
N GLN A 132 8.20 19.69 -42.62
CA GLN A 132 7.21 18.58 -42.86
C GLN A 132 7.33 17.44 -41.88
N THR A 133 8.50 17.10 -41.40
CA THR A 133 8.70 16.05 -40.37
C THR A 133 8.08 16.41 -39.01
N MET A 134 8.03 17.70 -38.67
CA MET A 134 7.40 18.19 -37.45
C MET A 134 5.89 18.19 -37.48
N HIS A 135 5.28 18.13 -38.68
CA HIS A 135 3.82 18.02 -38.79
C HIS A 135 3.28 16.75 -38.13
N PHE A 136 4.02 15.64 -38.18
CA PHE A 136 3.62 14.41 -37.52
C PHE A 136 3.54 14.61 -35.99
N SER A 137 4.53 15.22 -35.38
CA SER A 137 4.52 15.52 -33.94
C SER A 137 3.40 16.47 -33.54
N ALA A 138 3.13 17.50 -34.35
CA ALA A 138 2.01 18.42 -34.13
C ALA A 138 0.64 17.71 -34.25
N ILE A 139 0.50 16.78 -35.19
CA ILE A 139 -0.69 15.94 -35.31
C ILE A 139 -0.83 15.00 -34.08
N MET A 140 0.27 14.35 -33.67
CA MET A 140 0.26 13.48 -32.49
C MET A 140 -0.07 14.26 -31.22
N TYR A 141 0.39 15.49 -31.08
CA TYR A 141 0.01 16.36 -29.98
C TYR A 141 -1.51 16.68 -30.00
N ALA A 142 -2.05 17.02 -31.18
CA ALA A 142 -3.48 17.24 -31.31
C ALA A 142 -4.32 15.97 -30.99
N VAL A 143 -3.84 14.79 -31.39
CA VAL A 143 -4.46 13.50 -31.06
C VAL A 143 -4.39 13.24 -29.55
N GLU A 144 -3.24 13.53 -28.91
CA GLU A 144 -3.09 13.42 -27.45
C GLU A 144 -4.08 14.31 -26.70
N LEU A 145 -4.24 15.56 -27.11
CA LEU A 145 -5.23 16.48 -26.54
C LEU A 145 -6.66 15.91 -26.70
N GLY A 146 -6.98 15.40 -27.89
CA GLY A 146 -8.28 14.79 -28.17
C GLY A 146 -8.56 13.57 -27.31
N LEU A 147 -7.59 12.67 -27.16
CA LEU A 147 -7.68 11.51 -26.26
C LEU A 147 -7.83 11.93 -24.79
N GLY A 148 -7.01 12.86 -24.33
CA GLY A 148 -7.08 13.38 -22.97
C GLY A 148 -8.43 14.02 -22.64
N LEU A 149 -9.01 14.80 -23.58
CA LEU A 149 -10.35 15.33 -23.48
C LEU A 149 -11.40 14.23 -23.40
N ALA A 150 -11.35 13.24 -24.31
CA ALA A 150 -12.30 12.14 -24.37
C ALA A 150 -12.31 11.31 -23.08
N ILE A 151 -11.13 10.94 -22.58
CA ILE A 151 -10.98 10.16 -21.35
C ILE A 151 -11.48 10.97 -20.15
N SER A 152 -11.06 12.21 -20.02
CA SER A 152 -11.44 13.10 -18.89
C SER A 152 -12.94 13.37 -18.90
N ALA A 153 -13.56 13.61 -20.07
CA ALA A 153 -14.99 13.81 -20.22
C ALA A 153 -15.80 12.54 -19.90
N SER A 154 -15.32 11.37 -20.36
CA SER A 154 -15.92 10.07 -20.03
C SER A 154 -15.95 9.84 -18.52
N GLU A 155 -14.87 10.18 -17.83
CA GLU A 155 -14.79 10.05 -16.37
C GLU A 155 -15.66 11.10 -15.66
N TRP A 156 -15.75 12.31 -16.20
CA TRP A 156 -16.64 13.33 -15.68
C TRP A 156 -18.10 12.90 -15.73
N MET A 157 -18.53 12.24 -16.82
CA MET A 157 -19.89 11.71 -16.97
C MET A 157 -20.22 10.57 -16.00
N LYS A 158 -19.24 9.77 -15.57
CA LYS A 158 -19.45 8.69 -14.59
C LYS A 158 -19.81 9.20 -13.20
N TYR A 159 -19.38 10.43 -12.85
CA TYR A 159 -19.59 11.05 -11.54
C TYR A 159 -20.31 12.40 -11.65
N PRO A 160 -21.59 12.42 -12.08
CA PRO A 160 -22.28 13.69 -12.38
C PRO A 160 -22.62 14.53 -11.14
N LYS A 161 -22.67 13.92 -9.94
CA LYS A 161 -23.01 14.66 -8.71
C LYS A 161 -21.77 15.35 -8.12
N PHE A 162 -21.93 16.64 -7.77
CA PHE A 162 -20.94 17.37 -7.00
C PHE A 162 -20.97 16.85 -5.56
N ASP A 163 -19.94 16.14 -5.15
CA ASP A 163 -19.77 15.82 -3.75
C ASP A 163 -19.46 17.08 -2.96
N LYS A 164 -20.14 17.25 -1.82
CA LYS A 164 -19.83 18.38 -0.92
C LYS A 164 -18.36 18.32 -0.52
N PRO A 165 -17.63 19.45 -0.50
CA PRO A 165 -16.24 19.48 -0.09
C PRO A 165 -16.10 18.87 1.30
N GLN A 166 -15.20 17.91 1.45
CA GLN A 166 -14.91 17.28 2.72
C GLN A 166 -14.34 18.32 3.70
N LYS A 167 -14.56 18.12 5.00
CA LYS A 167 -14.12 19.03 6.08
C LYS A 167 -12.62 19.45 6.02
N ARG A 168 -11.80 18.74 5.22
CA ARG A 168 -10.36 18.99 5.01
C ARG A 168 -9.98 19.13 3.53
N TRP A 169 -10.80 19.82 2.74
CA TRP A 169 -10.56 20.03 1.31
C TRP A 169 -9.18 20.64 0.99
N TYR A 170 -8.62 21.47 1.88
CA TYR A 170 -7.31 22.08 1.73
C TYR A 170 -6.17 21.03 1.61
N THR A 171 -6.30 19.86 2.23
CA THR A 171 -5.29 18.79 2.09
C THR A 171 -5.28 18.21 0.68
N GLN A 172 -6.41 18.19 0.00
CA GLN A 172 -6.54 17.75 -1.40
C GLN A 172 -5.92 18.78 -2.34
N VAL A 173 -6.11 20.08 -2.06
CA VAL A 173 -5.47 21.16 -2.83
C VAL A 173 -3.94 21.10 -2.67
N ILE A 174 -3.43 20.93 -1.45
CA ILE A 174 -1.98 20.78 -1.21
C ILE A 174 -1.43 19.56 -1.95
N ALA A 175 -2.12 18.44 -1.92
CA ALA A 175 -1.72 17.25 -2.66
C ALA A 175 -1.71 17.50 -4.18
N LEU A 176 -2.72 18.17 -4.71
CA LEU A 176 -2.76 18.54 -6.13
C LEU A 176 -1.60 19.48 -6.51
N LEU A 177 -1.33 20.49 -5.70
CA LEU A 177 -0.19 21.40 -5.93
C LEU A 177 1.14 20.63 -5.94
N ALA A 178 1.34 19.71 -4.98
CA ALA A 178 2.53 18.85 -4.96
C ALA A 178 2.62 17.96 -6.22
N MET A 179 1.50 17.42 -6.70
CA MET A 179 1.45 16.64 -7.93
C MET A 179 1.80 17.50 -9.17
N ILE A 180 1.28 18.71 -9.26
CA ILE A 180 1.60 19.64 -10.34
C ILE A 180 3.09 20.00 -10.30
N ILE A 181 3.66 20.28 -9.12
CA ILE A 181 5.09 20.58 -8.97
C ILE A 181 5.96 19.41 -9.43
N CYS A 182 5.61 18.17 -9.07
CA CYS A 182 6.35 16.97 -9.51
C CYS A 182 6.35 16.77 -11.02
N ALA A 183 5.33 17.24 -11.73
CA ALA A 183 5.21 17.13 -13.19
C ALA A 183 5.77 18.34 -13.94
N MET A 184 6.49 19.25 -13.27
CA MET A 184 7.06 20.44 -13.89
C MET A 184 8.16 20.05 -14.88
N PRO A 185 8.08 20.47 -16.16
CA PRO A 185 9.15 20.23 -17.10
C PRO A 185 10.47 20.89 -16.64
N SER A 186 11.59 20.20 -16.82
CA SER A 186 12.92 20.65 -16.32
C SER A 186 13.38 21.99 -16.90
N TYR A 187 12.91 22.35 -18.07
CA TYR A 187 13.20 23.63 -18.72
C TYR A 187 12.38 24.82 -18.19
N SER A 188 11.35 24.59 -17.38
CA SER A 188 10.43 25.64 -16.95
C SER A 188 11.10 26.73 -16.15
N LEU A 189 12.05 26.39 -15.27
CA LEU A 189 12.77 27.41 -14.48
C LEU A 189 13.58 28.36 -15.35
N GLN A 190 14.28 27.83 -16.35
CA GLN A 190 15.06 28.68 -17.28
C GLN A 190 14.17 29.56 -18.13
N ILE A 191 12.98 29.06 -18.52
CA ILE A 191 12.04 29.85 -19.30
C ILE A 191 11.38 30.97 -18.46
N PHE A 192 10.97 30.67 -17.22
CA PHE A 192 10.33 31.68 -16.35
C PHE A 192 11.30 32.73 -15.82
N PHE A 193 12.53 32.35 -15.50
CA PHE A 193 13.50 33.20 -14.80
C PHE A 193 14.71 33.62 -15.66
N GLY A 194 14.83 33.06 -16.87
CA GLY A 194 16.02 33.23 -17.69
C GLY A 194 17.27 32.58 -17.08
N LEU A 195 18.45 32.85 -17.64
CA LEU A 195 19.70 32.57 -16.97
C LEU A 195 19.92 33.64 -15.91
N GLY A 196 20.07 33.21 -14.66
CA GLY A 196 20.33 34.12 -13.55
C GLY A 196 21.74 34.80 -13.68
N PRO A 197 22.06 35.76 -12.79
CA PRO A 197 23.37 36.38 -12.76
C PRO A 197 24.50 35.36 -12.55
N ALA A 198 25.73 35.74 -12.91
CA ALA A 198 26.90 34.88 -12.77
C ALA A 198 27.15 34.38 -11.32
N SER A 199 26.63 35.09 -10.32
CA SER A 199 26.64 34.65 -8.91
C SER A 199 25.74 33.43 -8.60
N TRP A 200 24.85 33.03 -9.51
CA TRP A 200 23.98 31.87 -9.40
C TRP A 200 24.51 30.61 -10.10
N VAL A 201 25.84 30.57 -10.25
CA VAL A 201 26.52 29.43 -10.82
C VAL A 201 26.83 28.38 -9.75
N VAL A 202 26.68 27.13 -10.11
CA VAL A 202 26.96 25.96 -9.26
C VAL A 202 28.18 25.26 -9.79
N ASP A 203 29.18 25.14 -8.95
CA ASP A 203 30.37 24.34 -9.18
C ASP A 203 30.49 23.25 -8.10
N ASP A 204 31.39 22.31 -8.32
CA ASP A 204 31.65 21.21 -7.40
C ASP A 204 31.99 21.75 -5.99
N LEU A 205 31.31 21.19 -4.98
CA LEU A 205 31.43 21.48 -3.54
C LEU A 205 31.25 22.96 -3.12
N THR A 206 30.71 23.82 -4.00
CA THR A 206 30.30 25.18 -3.64
C THR A 206 29.17 25.17 -2.60
N VAL A 207 28.90 26.31 -1.98
CA VAL A 207 27.78 26.42 -1.01
C VAL A 207 26.45 26.01 -1.65
N THR A 208 26.23 26.44 -2.89
CA THR A 208 24.99 26.10 -3.63
C THR A 208 24.90 24.61 -3.90
N HIS A 209 25.99 23.95 -4.32
CA HIS A 209 26.00 22.48 -4.47
C HIS A 209 25.70 21.76 -3.16
N ARG A 210 26.28 22.19 -2.04
CA ARG A 210 25.97 21.60 -0.72
C ARG A 210 24.50 21.78 -0.32
N LEU A 211 23.87 22.89 -0.67
CA LEU A 211 22.44 23.09 -0.46
C LEU A 211 21.60 22.08 -1.24
N PHE A 212 21.97 21.77 -2.48
CA PHE A 212 21.31 20.69 -3.24
C PHE A 212 21.53 19.32 -2.59
N LEU A 213 22.73 19.02 -2.07
CA LEU A 213 22.97 17.77 -1.34
C LEU A 213 22.12 17.69 -0.07
N TYR A 214 21.98 18.76 0.70
CA TYR A 214 21.09 18.78 1.85
C TYR A 214 19.63 18.61 1.46
N ALA A 215 19.19 19.18 0.33
CA ALA A 215 17.85 18.98 -0.19
C ALA A 215 17.56 17.51 -0.51
N ALA A 216 18.55 16.76 -1.04
CA ALA A 216 18.43 15.32 -1.28
C ALA A 216 18.14 14.49 0.00
N LEU A 217 18.55 14.98 1.18
CA LEU A 217 18.29 14.37 2.48
C LEU A 217 16.98 14.86 3.10
N ILE A 218 16.65 16.14 2.93
CA ILE A 218 15.49 16.78 3.57
C ILE A 218 14.19 16.39 2.86
N ILE A 219 14.17 16.40 1.52
CA ILE A 219 12.97 16.11 0.72
C ILE A 219 12.35 14.75 1.08
N PRO A 220 13.09 13.61 1.13
CA PRO A 220 12.51 12.33 1.49
C PRO A 220 11.94 12.29 2.92
N VAL A 221 12.52 13.03 3.86
CA VAL A 221 12.00 13.14 5.22
C VAL A 221 10.64 13.84 5.23
N ILE A 222 10.50 14.93 4.48
CA ILE A 222 9.20 15.63 4.34
C ILE A 222 8.16 14.69 3.74
N ILE A 223 8.50 13.99 2.65
CA ILE A 223 7.59 13.04 1.98
C ILE A 223 7.22 11.89 2.93
N TYR A 224 8.18 11.35 3.69
CA TYR A 224 7.92 10.32 4.67
C TYR A 224 6.89 10.76 5.71
N PHE A 225 7.07 11.94 6.31
CA PHE A 225 6.13 12.46 7.31
C PHE A 225 4.75 12.79 6.72
N ALA A 226 4.68 13.22 5.47
CA ALA A 226 3.42 13.49 4.78
C ALA A 226 2.63 12.21 4.46
N LEU A 227 3.31 11.11 4.13
CA LEU A 227 2.68 9.88 3.65
C LEU A 227 2.59 8.75 4.67
N ARG A 228 3.43 8.71 5.70
CA ARG A 228 3.52 7.59 6.65
C ARG A 228 2.20 7.17 7.32
N GLU A 229 1.30 8.14 7.51
CA GLU A 229 -0.01 7.92 8.14
C GLU A 229 -1.14 7.63 7.14
N LYS A 230 -0.86 7.66 5.84
CA LYS A 230 -1.84 7.38 4.80
C LYS A 230 -2.00 5.87 4.59
N ASP A 231 -3.13 5.47 4.00
CA ASP A 231 -3.40 4.09 3.65
C ASP A 231 -2.41 3.57 2.61
N TYR A 232 -2.22 2.25 2.53
CA TYR A 232 -1.24 1.62 1.63
C TYR A 232 -1.41 2.05 0.17
N ASP A 233 -2.64 2.05 -0.35
CA ASP A 233 -2.92 2.42 -1.74
C ASP A 233 -2.61 3.88 -2.02
N VAL A 234 -2.89 4.77 -1.07
CA VAL A 234 -2.57 6.21 -1.19
C VAL A 234 -1.06 6.43 -1.20
N ARG A 235 -0.31 5.74 -0.34
CA ARG A 235 1.17 5.81 -0.32
C ARG A 235 1.76 5.29 -1.62
N ARG A 236 1.30 4.12 -2.06
CA ARG A 236 1.75 3.50 -3.31
C ARG A 236 1.40 4.38 -4.50
N PHE A 237 0.18 4.94 -4.56
CA PHE A 237 -0.24 5.86 -5.62
C PHE A 237 0.66 7.10 -5.66
N ALA A 238 0.88 7.79 -4.52
CA ALA A 238 1.68 9.01 -4.46
C ALA A 238 3.11 8.78 -4.94
N MET A 239 3.74 7.66 -4.53
CA MET A 239 5.09 7.29 -4.97
C MET A 239 5.13 6.89 -6.45
N THR A 240 4.10 6.19 -6.94
CA THR A 240 4.01 5.82 -8.37
C THR A 240 3.80 7.07 -9.23
N TYR A 241 2.93 7.97 -8.80
CA TYR A 241 2.71 9.25 -9.48
C TYR A 241 4.01 10.04 -9.59
N MET A 242 4.72 10.24 -8.48
CA MET A 242 5.99 10.96 -8.45
C MET A 242 7.02 10.31 -9.39
N SER A 243 7.14 8.98 -9.38
CA SER A 243 8.09 8.28 -10.24
C SER A 243 7.77 8.42 -11.73
N ILE A 244 6.49 8.37 -12.12
CA ILE A 244 6.07 8.55 -13.52
C ILE A 244 6.18 10.01 -13.96
N ALA A 245 5.80 10.96 -13.11
CA ALA A 245 5.95 12.39 -13.42
C ALA A 245 7.41 12.77 -13.67
N LEU A 246 8.29 12.31 -12.79
CA LEU A 246 9.75 12.53 -12.94
C LEU A 246 10.34 11.79 -14.13
N LEU A 247 9.85 10.59 -14.44
CA LEU A 247 10.25 9.88 -15.67
C LEU A 247 9.84 10.66 -16.93
N ILE A 248 8.61 11.17 -16.98
CA ILE A 248 8.14 11.99 -18.09
C ILE A 248 9.02 13.24 -18.23
N THR A 249 9.29 13.93 -17.12
CA THR A 249 10.19 15.10 -17.10
C THR A 249 11.59 14.74 -17.57
N PHE A 250 12.13 13.61 -17.12
CA PHE A 250 13.45 13.12 -17.55
C PHE A 250 13.48 12.77 -19.04
N CYS A 251 12.43 12.13 -19.58
CA CYS A 251 12.34 11.76 -21.00
C CYS A 251 12.28 12.97 -21.93
N THR A 252 11.97 14.19 -21.44
CA THR A 252 12.03 15.41 -22.24
C THR A 252 13.43 15.73 -22.77
N ARG A 253 14.45 15.08 -22.23
CA ARG A 253 15.83 15.13 -22.67
C ARG A 253 16.08 14.39 -24.01
N TYR A 254 15.30 13.34 -24.29
CA TYR A 254 15.58 12.44 -25.41
C TYR A 254 14.85 12.89 -26.67
N LYS A 255 15.64 13.15 -27.74
CA LYS A 255 15.15 13.35 -29.10
C LYS A 255 15.34 12.08 -29.92
N TYR A 256 14.64 11.96 -31.04
CA TYR A 256 14.85 10.85 -32.00
C TYR A 256 16.34 10.68 -32.36
N ASP A 257 17.05 11.77 -32.74
CA ASP A 257 18.46 11.74 -33.04
C ASP A 257 19.33 11.32 -31.84
N SER A 258 18.93 11.70 -30.62
CA SER A 258 19.63 11.30 -29.41
C SER A 258 19.49 9.82 -29.13
N PHE A 259 18.33 9.22 -29.45
CA PHE A 259 18.12 7.80 -29.27
C PHE A 259 18.98 6.93 -30.17
N LEU A 260 19.35 7.44 -31.37
CA LEU A 260 20.26 6.77 -32.25
C LEU A 260 21.74 6.92 -31.83
N LYS A 261 22.04 7.79 -30.87
CA LYS A 261 23.39 8.04 -30.36
C LYS A 261 23.60 7.24 -29.07
N PRO A 262 24.52 6.26 -29.06
CA PRO A 262 24.72 5.37 -27.91
C PRO A 262 24.96 6.08 -26.58
N TRP A 263 25.64 7.21 -26.55
CA TRP A 263 25.95 7.97 -25.32
C TRP A 263 24.72 8.54 -24.62
N SER A 264 23.58 8.68 -25.31
CA SER A 264 22.31 9.12 -24.69
C SER A 264 21.51 7.99 -24.09
N TRP A 265 21.90 6.72 -24.28
CA TRP A 265 21.16 5.59 -23.75
C TRP A 265 21.16 5.59 -22.22
N PRO A 266 20.02 5.24 -21.58
CA PRO A 266 19.89 5.31 -20.12
C PRO A 266 20.57 4.15 -19.39
N LEU A 267 21.81 3.80 -19.79
CA LEU A 267 22.55 2.66 -19.21
C LEU A 267 23.41 3.05 -18.01
N HIS A 268 23.55 4.33 -17.67
CA HIS A 268 24.11 4.73 -16.38
C HIS A 268 23.18 4.27 -15.25
N LEU A 269 23.74 3.85 -14.12
CA LEU A 269 22.97 3.31 -12.99
C LEU A 269 21.89 4.26 -12.49
N CYS A 270 22.17 5.56 -12.39
CA CYS A 270 21.16 6.56 -12.00
C CYS A 270 20.00 6.65 -12.99
N ASN A 271 20.29 6.57 -14.31
CA ASN A 271 19.29 6.68 -15.36
C ASN A 271 18.37 5.45 -15.40
N THR A 272 18.91 4.24 -15.18
CA THR A 272 18.09 3.01 -15.15
C THR A 272 17.03 3.04 -14.06
N ALA A 273 17.29 3.68 -12.92
CA ALA A 273 16.32 3.83 -11.83
C ALA A 273 15.04 4.52 -12.29
N MET A 274 15.15 5.53 -13.17
CA MET A 274 14.02 6.31 -13.66
C MET A 274 12.99 5.44 -14.40
N PHE A 275 13.43 4.37 -15.04
CA PHE A 275 12.56 3.42 -15.76
C PHE A 275 12.12 2.26 -14.86
N VAL A 276 13.03 1.73 -14.05
CA VAL A 276 12.81 0.52 -13.28
C VAL A 276 11.88 0.76 -12.07
N VAL A 277 12.03 1.90 -11.37
CA VAL A 277 11.20 2.22 -10.20
C VAL A 277 9.70 2.33 -10.53
N PRO A 278 9.27 3.08 -11.57
CA PRO A 278 7.87 3.10 -11.98
C PRO A 278 7.31 1.72 -12.33
N LEU A 279 8.08 0.90 -13.08
CA LEU A 279 7.67 -0.47 -13.41
C LEU A 279 7.46 -1.32 -12.16
N CYS A 280 8.39 -1.24 -11.19
CA CYS A 280 8.25 -1.95 -9.92
C CYS A 280 6.99 -1.53 -9.14
N LEU A 281 6.65 -0.25 -9.15
CA LEU A 281 5.50 0.30 -8.44
C LEU A 281 4.17 -0.05 -9.11
N VAL A 282 4.09 0.07 -10.45
CA VAL A 282 2.86 -0.25 -11.20
C VAL A 282 2.57 -1.74 -11.16
N PHE A 283 3.58 -2.59 -11.42
CA PHE A 283 3.41 -4.04 -11.55
C PHE A 283 3.77 -4.84 -10.30
N ASN A 284 4.13 -4.17 -9.19
CA ASN A 284 4.52 -4.79 -7.92
C ASN A 284 5.68 -5.80 -8.06
N MET A 285 6.72 -5.44 -8.82
CA MET A 285 7.85 -6.32 -9.15
C MET A 285 8.92 -6.30 -8.05
N LYS A 286 8.70 -7.00 -6.95
CA LYS A 286 9.58 -7.01 -5.76
C LYS A 286 11.04 -7.38 -6.07
N ARG A 287 11.30 -8.37 -6.94
CA ARG A 287 12.67 -8.82 -7.24
C ARG A 287 13.48 -7.74 -7.96
N LEU A 288 12.86 -7.09 -8.94
CA LEU A 288 13.48 -6.01 -9.71
C LEU A 288 13.71 -4.76 -8.85
N PHE A 289 12.80 -4.50 -7.89
CA PHE A 289 12.92 -3.40 -6.95
C PHE A 289 14.22 -3.49 -6.12
N TYR A 290 14.60 -4.69 -5.64
CA TYR A 290 15.82 -4.82 -4.82
C TYR A 290 17.10 -4.54 -5.61
N PHE A 291 17.11 -4.74 -6.91
CA PHE A 291 18.22 -4.29 -7.76
C PHE A 291 18.38 -2.76 -7.67
N THR A 292 17.28 -1.99 -7.84
CA THR A 292 17.35 -0.52 -7.74
C THR A 292 17.75 -0.06 -6.35
N TYR A 293 17.27 -0.73 -5.30
CA TYR A 293 17.59 -0.40 -3.91
C TYR A 293 19.09 -0.49 -3.61
N PHE A 294 19.76 -1.53 -4.08
CA PHE A 294 21.20 -1.73 -3.80
C PHE A 294 22.11 -1.02 -4.79
N ILE A 295 21.71 -0.91 -6.04
CA ILE A 295 22.61 -0.48 -7.10
C ILE A 295 22.39 0.98 -7.51
N ASN A 296 21.15 1.35 -7.81
CA ASN A 296 20.91 2.70 -8.33
C ASN A 296 21.10 3.79 -7.27
N VAL A 297 20.77 3.51 -6.00
CA VAL A 297 20.97 4.43 -4.88
C VAL A 297 22.42 4.87 -4.77
N MET A 298 23.36 3.91 -4.93
CA MET A 298 24.79 4.19 -4.90
C MET A 298 25.24 5.03 -6.08
N GLY A 299 24.83 4.65 -7.30
CA GLY A 299 25.18 5.40 -8.50
C GLY A 299 24.70 6.85 -8.44
N ALA A 300 23.49 7.08 -7.95
CA ALA A 300 22.94 8.41 -7.77
C ALA A 300 23.68 9.21 -6.67
N PHE A 301 24.05 8.57 -5.57
CA PHE A 301 24.82 9.21 -4.51
C PHE A 301 26.17 9.71 -5.01
N PHE A 302 26.94 8.86 -5.71
CA PHE A 302 28.23 9.27 -6.27
C PHE A 302 28.10 10.36 -7.32
N ALA A 303 27.10 10.26 -8.21
CA ALA A 303 26.88 11.29 -9.23
C ALA A 303 26.54 12.66 -8.60
N MET A 304 25.80 12.68 -7.49
CA MET A 304 25.49 13.92 -6.78
C MET A 304 26.70 14.45 -5.96
N ALA A 305 27.50 13.56 -5.39
CA ALA A 305 28.67 13.93 -4.60
C ALA A 305 29.85 14.41 -5.46
N MET A 306 29.98 13.85 -6.65
CA MET A 306 31.05 14.16 -7.63
C MET A 306 30.42 14.42 -9.02
N PRO A 307 29.73 15.56 -9.17
CA PRO A 307 29.02 15.85 -10.41
C PRO A 307 29.98 16.10 -11.57
N ASN A 308 29.53 15.73 -12.78
CA ASN A 308 30.24 16.05 -14.02
C ASN A 308 29.57 17.27 -14.66
N TYR A 309 29.67 18.43 -13.99
CA TYR A 309 29.28 19.72 -14.53
C TYR A 309 30.16 20.83 -13.93
N ASP A 310 30.55 21.81 -14.77
CA ASP A 310 31.34 22.96 -14.37
C ASP A 310 30.56 24.25 -14.65
N SER A 311 30.55 25.17 -13.68
CA SER A 311 30.04 26.54 -13.80
C SER A 311 28.63 26.66 -14.42
N VAL A 312 27.67 25.84 -13.96
CA VAL A 312 26.31 25.77 -14.51
C VAL A 312 25.36 26.67 -13.72
N ASN A 313 24.56 27.51 -14.41
CA ASN A 313 23.59 28.37 -13.77
C ASN A 313 22.43 27.55 -13.13
N ILE A 314 21.97 27.93 -11.95
CA ILE A 314 20.94 27.19 -11.18
C ILE A 314 19.60 27.05 -11.91
N THR A 315 19.26 27.97 -12.80
CA THR A 315 18.04 27.92 -13.61
C THR A 315 18.21 27.15 -14.90
N GLN A 316 19.44 26.79 -15.27
CA GLN A 316 19.74 26.10 -16.51
C GLN A 316 19.07 24.70 -16.51
N TRP A 317 18.35 24.39 -17.58
CA TRP A 317 17.57 23.16 -17.69
C TRP A 317 18.42 21.89 -17.50
N ALA A 318 19.68 21.90 -17.94
CA ALA A 318 20.57 20.76 -17.79
C ALA A 318 20.87 20.43 -16.33
N LEU A 319 21.09 21.46 -15.48
CA LEU A 319 21.26 21.28 -14.04
C LEU A 319 19.97 20.79 -13.37
N VAL A 320 18.83 21.40 -13.71
CA VAL A 320 17.53 20.97 -13.17
C VAL A 320 17.26 19.51 -13.53
N ASN A 321 17.52 19.13 -14.79
CA ASN A 321 17.36 17.75 -15.24
C ASN A 321 18.33 16.77 -14.57
N PHE A 322 19.56 17.21 -14.26
CA PHE A 322 20.52 16.44 -13.48
C PHE A 322 19.92 16.09 -12.09
N TRP A 323 19.41 17.06 -11.36
CA TRP A 323 18.86 16.84 -10.03
C TRP A 323 17.52 16.09 -10.05
N VAL A 324 16.67 16.34 -11.04
CA VAL A 324 15.42 15.58 -11.28
C VAL A 324 15.69 14.10 -11.51
N ASN A 325 16.82 13.74 -12.12
CA ASN A 325 17.23 12.36 -12.31
C ASN A 325 17.81 11.75 -11.02
N HIS A 326 18.76 12.43 -10.39
CA HIS A 326 19.54 11.82 -9.31
C HIS A 326 18.81 11.79 -7.97
N TYR A 327 17.97 12.79 -7.66
CA TYR A 327 17.18 12.78 -6.42
C TYR A 327 16.28 11.54 -6.29
N PRO A 328 15.38 11.24 -7.23
CA PRO A 328 14.53 10.07 -7.10
C PRO A 328 15.33 8.77 -7.20
N ALA A 329 16.36 8.70 -8.01
CA ALA A 329 17.22 7.51 -8.07
C ALA A 329 17.88 7.21 -6.71
N PHE A 330 18.23 8.24 -5.95
CA PHE A 330 18.80 8.14 -4.61
C PHE A 330 17.73 7.82 -3.55
N PHE A 331 16.72 8.66 -3.39
CA PHE A 331 15.86 8.57 -2.22
C PHE A 331 14.60 7.68 -2.41
N MET A 332 14.11 7.51 -3.64
CA MET A 332 12.87 6.74 -3.84
C MET A 332 12.97 5.29 -3.37
N PRO A 333 14.00 4.52 -3.72
CA PRO A 333 14.10 3.14 -3.25
C PRO A 333 14.12 3.04 -1.71
N LEU A 334 14.80 3.99 -1.04
CA LEU A 334 14.84 4.07 0.41
C LEU A 334 13.48 4.41 1.02
N LEU A 335 12.80 5.38 0.43
CA LEU A 335 11.50 5.85 0.89
C LEU A 335 10.41 4.79 0.69
N LEU A 336 10.48 4.00 -0.38
CA LEU A 336 9.56 2.89 -0.64
C LEU A 336 9.63 1.79 0.44
N VAL A 337 10.82 1.54 0.98
CA VAL A 337 11.02 0.64 2.13
C VAL A 337 10.57 1.30 3.43
N ALA A 338 10.92 2.56 3.67
CA ALA A 338 10.51 3.30 4.86
C ALA A 338 8.98 3.44 4.99
N LEU A 339 8.29 3.64 3.87
CA LEU A 339 6.82 3.70 3.77
C LEU A 339 6.15 2.31 3.75
N ARG A 340 6.92 1.22 3.88
CA ARG A 340 6.42 -0.17 3.84
C ARG A 340 5.61 -0.50 2.57
N ILE A 341 5.98 0.11 1.43
CA ILE A 341 5.43 -0.26 0.12
C ILE A 341 6.10 -1.53 -0.38
N PHE A 342 7.43 -1.63 -0.19
CA PHE A 342 8.18 -2.87 -0.34
C PHE A 342 8.76 -3.30 1.01
N GLU A 343 8.92 -4.61 1.16
CA GLU A 343 9.52 -5.21 2.35
C GLU A 343 11.00 -4.82 2.48
N ARG A 344 11.50 -4.80 3.72
CA ARG A 344 12.90 -4.57 3.99
C ARG A 344 13.77 -5.65 3.33
N PRO A 345 14.82 -5.29 2.57
CA PRO A 345 15.68 -6.26 1.91
C PRO A 345 16.50 -7.03 2.94
N LYS A 346 16.50 -8.35 2.81
CA LYS A 346 17.34 -9.27 3.59
C LYS A 346 18.66 -9.54 2.85
N ILE A 347 19.63 -10.14 3.52
CA ILE A 347 20.93 -10.49 2.94
C ILE A 347 20.82 -11.35 1.66
N LYS A 348 19.80 -12.21 1.56
CA LYS A 348 19.55 -13.00 0.35
C LYS A 348 19.25 -12.13 -0.87
N GLN A 349 18.47 -11.05 -0.70
CA GLN A 349 18.17 -10.10 -1.78
C GLN A 349 19.42 -9.30 -2.16
N PHE A 350 20.31 -9.00 -1.21
CA PHE A 350 21.60 -8.39 -1.50
C PHE A 350 22.41 -9.26 -2.46
N TYR A 351 22.61 -10.56 -2.16
CA TYR A 351 23.35 -11.45 -3.04
C TYR A 351 22.73 -11.55 -4.44
N HIS A 352 21.42 -11.69 -4.55
CA HIS A 352 20.74 -11.72 -5.86
C HIS A 352 20.95 -10.40 -6.64
N SER A 353 20.91 -9.28 -5.96
CA SER A 353 21.13 -7.97 -6.60
C SER A 353 22.58 -7.79 -7.04
N MET A 354 23.56 -8.28 -6.25
CA MET A 354 24.97 -8.25 -6.63
C MET A 354 25.25 -9.18 -7.82
N THR A 355 24.62 -10.34 -7.88
CA THR A 355 24.72 -11.23 -9.07
C THR A 355 24.14 -10.53 -10.31
N ALA A 356 22.97 -9.91 -10.21
CA ALA A 356 22.40 -9.16 -11.32
C ALA A 356 23.28 -7.96 -11.72
N PHE A 357 23.87 -7.28 -10.74
CA PHE A 357 24.82 -6.20 -10.98
C PHE A 357 26.06 -6.69 -11.69
N PHE A 358 26.63 -7.81 -11.29
CA PHE A 358 27.78 -8.40 -11.97
C PHE A 358 27.50 -8.67 -13.45
N VAL A 359 26.35 -9.28 -13.77
CA VAL A 359 25.94 -9.54 -15.16
C VAL A 359 25.80 -8.23 -15.94
N TYR A 360 25.17 -7.22 -15.33
CA TYR A 360 24.99 -5.90 -15.95
C TYR A 360 26.34 -5.16 -16.10
N PHE A 361 27.22 -5.27 -15.12
CA PHE A 361 28.56 -4.72 -15.14
C PHE A 361 29.39 -5.30 -16.28
N VAL A 362 29.41 -6.63 -16.43
CA VAL A 362 30.11 -7.33 -17.52
C VAL A 362 29.53 -6.94 -18.88
N PHE A 363 28.20 -6.80 -18.99
CA PHE A 363 27.57 -6.32 -20.21
C PHE A 363 28.07 -4.91 -20.61
N VAL A 364 28.09 -3.98 -19.67
CA VAL A 364 28.57 -2.61 -19.92
C VAL A 364 30.06 -2.58 -20.17
N LEU A 365 30.85 -3.41 -19.47
CA LEU A 365 32.29 -3.55 -19.64
C LEU A 365 32.67 -3.92 -21.09
N VAL A 366 31.87 -4.74 -21.74
CA VAL A 366 32.08 -5.13 -23.14
C VAL A 366 31.50 -4.06 -24.10
N LEU A 367 30.40 -3.44 -23.72
CA LEU A 367 29.67 -2.48 -24.56
C LEU A 367 30.49 -1.18 -24.80
N ASN A 368 31.13 -0.65 -23.76
CA ASN A 368 31.92 0.58 -23.86
C ASN A 368 33.04 0.48 -24.93
N PRO A 369 34.01 -0.45 -24.88
CA PRO A 369 35.05 -0.57 -25.88
C PRO A 369 34.51 -0.98 -27.25
N LEU A 370 33.38 -1.67 -27.32
CA LEU A 370 32.72 -2.03 -28.57
C LEU A 370 32.22 -0.76 -29.28
N PHE A 371 31.53 0.16 -28.58
CA PHE A 371 31.09 1.43 -29.16
C PHE A 371 32.26 2.34 -29.56
N ALA A 372 33.35 2.34 -28.79
CA ALA A 372 34.56 3.08 -29.15
C ALA A 372 35.12 2.66 -30.51
N ASN A 373 35.08 1.36 -30.85
CA ASN A 373 35.47 0.86 -32.17
C ASN A 373 34.59 1.36 -33.32
N PHE A 374 33.34 1.72 -33.04
CA PHE A 374 32.41 2.29 -34.03
C PHE A 374 32.45 3.82 -34.06
N GLY A 375 33.45 4.43 -33.43
CA GLY A 375 33.64 5.88 -33.40
C GLY A 375 32.69 6.64 -32.47
N HIS A 376 32.08 5.91 -31.49
CA HIS A 376 31.20 6.50 -30.48
C HIS A 376 31.95 6.56 -29.15
N GLU A 377 32.20 7.76 -28.65
CA GLU A 377 32.74 7.99 -27.31
C GLU A 377 31.65 7.74 -26.28
N VAL A 378 31.60 6.52 -25.76
CA VAL A 378 30.63 6.07 -24.75
C VAL A 378 31.40 5.52 -23.57
N ASP A 379 31.04 5.98 -22.36
CA ASP A 379 31.61 5.47 -21.12
C ASP A 379 30.57 5.34 -20.04
N PHE A 380 29.78 4.29 -20.15
CA PHE A 380 28.85 3.96 -19.08
C PHE A 380 29.61 3.50 -17.83
N PHE A 381 29.26 4.03 -16.68
CA PHE A 381 29.87 3.81 -15.35
C PHE A 381 31.27 4.41 -15.19
N PHE A 382 31.76 5.17 -16.15
CA PHE A 382 33.12 5.73 -16.11
C PHE A 382 34.21 4.65 -15.99
N LEU A 383 34.05 3.55 -16.76
CA LEU A 383 34.96 2.39 -16.72
C LEU A 383 36.14 2.50 -17.69
N ASN A 384 36.02 3.37 -18.68
CA ASN A 384 36.99 3.51 -19.79
C ASN A 384 37.53 4.92 -19.93
N SER A 385 37.15 5.86 -19.02
CA SER A 385 37.73 7.21 -18.94
C SER A 385 38.48 7.41 -17.63
N ASP A 386 39.33 8.39 -17.60
CA ASP A 386 40.16 8.82 -16.47
C ASP A 386 39.39 9.70 -15.45
N PHE A 387 38.13 10.05 -15.73
CA PHE A 387 37.32 10.93 -14.89
C PHE A 387 37.29 10.53 -13.42
N ILE A 388 37.02 9.23 -13.12
CA ILE A 388 37.01 8.71 -11.74
C ILE A 388 38.44 8.56 -11.20
N PRO A 389 39.42 7.97 -11.96
CA PRO A 389 40.84 7.91 -11.54
C PRO A 389 41.42 9.26 -11.15
N GLU A 390 41.22 10.32 -11.92
CA GLU A 390 41.70 11.67 -11.60
C GLU A 390 41.15 12.20 -10.27
N LYS A 391 39.89 11.93 -9.93
CA LYS A 391 39.28 12.34 -8.64
C LYS A 391 39.88 11.61 -7.45
N PHE A 392 40.38 10.38 -7.61
CA PHE A 392 41.00 9.58 -6.56
C PHE A 392 42.53 9.67 -6.50
N GLY A 393 43.15 10.31 -7.48
CA GLY A 393 44.57 10.62 -7.52
C GLY A 393 45.46 9.51 -8.09
N THR A 394 46.78 9.71 -8.01
CA THR A 394 47.80 8.96 -8.73
C THR A 394 47.76 7.44 -8.56
N TRP A 395 47.31 6.94 -7.42
CA TRP A 395 47.17 5.50 -7.22
C TRP A 395 46.09 4.89 -8.13
N ALA A 396 44.97 5.57 -8.34
CA ALA A 396 43.88 5.12 -9.20
C ALA A 396 44.27 5.34 -10.68
N GLU A 397 44.95 6.42 -11.02
CA GLU A 397 45.51 6.67 -12.37
C GLU A 397 46.49 5.57 -12.76
N ASN A 398 47.37 5.14 -11.84
CA ASN A 398 48.33 4.04 -12.10
C ASN A 398 47.59 2.70 -12.33
N MET A 399 46.50 2.44 -11.64
CA MET A 399 45.68 1.24 -11.89
C MET A 399 44.97 1.31 -13.24
N PHE A 400 44.48 2.50 -13.61
CA PHE A 400 43.79 2.74 -14.88
C PHE A 400 44.77 2.64 -16.07
N ALA A 401 46.02 3.05 -15.92
CA ALA A 401 47.03 2.97 -16.95
C ALA A 401 47.39 1.52 -17.40
N ILE A 402 47.01 0.51 -16.58
CA ILE A 402 47.21 -0.90 -16.93
C ILE A 402 46.11 -1.35 -17.88
N THR A 403 46.43 -1.54 -19.16
CA THR A 403 45.48 -1.94 -20.20
C THR A 403 45.66 -3.38 -20.64
N ALA A 404 44.59 -3.99 -21.10
CA ALA A 404 44.57 -5.29 -21.76
C ALA A 404 43.70 -5.21 -23.03
N ASP A 405 44.35 -5.54 -24.17
CA ASP A 405 43.69 -5.51 -25.47
C ASP A 405 43.25 -6.90 -25.92
N ILE A 406 41.99 -7.04 -26.32
CA ILE A 406 41.45 -8.24 -26.94
C ILE A 406 41.05 -7.91 -28.38
N ASN A 407 41.64 -8.61 -29.33
CA ASN A 407 41.39 -8.41 -30.76
C ASN A 407 40.46 -9.53 -31.27
N ILE A 408 39.30 -9.15 -31.80
CA ILE A 408 38.32 -10.07 -32.41
C ILE A 408 38.14 -9.62 -33.86
N GLY A 409 38.88 -10.23 -34.78
CA GLY A 409 38.94 -9.77 -36.18
C GLY A 409 39.46 -8.34 -36.28
N ASN A 410 38.65 -7.45 -36.82
CA ASN A 410 39.01 -6.01 -36.97
C ASN A 410 38.61 -5.14 -35.74
N ILE A 411 38.03 -5.77 -34.70
CA ILE A 411 37.55 -5.05 -33.51
C ILE A 411 38.62 -5.18 -32.42
N LYS A 412 39.12 -4.05 -31.91
CA LYS A 412 40.02 -3.97 -30.76
C LYS A 412 39.30 -3.53 -29.54
N LEU A 413 39.16 -4.41 -28.55
CA LEU A 413 38.55 -4.09 -27.27
C LEU A 413 39.62 -3.82 -26.22
N THR A 414 39.73 -2.59 -25.75
CA THR A 414 40.67 -2.18 -24.71
C THR A 414 39.99 -2.15 -23.36
N PHE A 415 40.54 -2.86 -22.39
CA PHE A 415 40.08 -2.93 -21.01
C PHE A 415 41.11 -2.40 -20.05
N HIS A 416 40.66 -1.94 -18.86
CA HIS A 416 41.50 -1.54 -17.73
C HIS A 416 41.29 -2.49 -16.56
N PRO A 417 41.77 -3.76 -16.59
CA PRO A 417 41.28 -4.85 -15.76
C PRO A 417 41.47 -4.61 -14.26
N LEU A 418 42.60 -4.01 -13.86
CA LEU A 418 42.86 -3.78 -12.44
C LEU A 418 41.94 -2.68 -11.87
N TYR A 419 41.77 -1.59 -12.61
CA TYR A 419 40.86 -0.50 -12.25
C TYR A 419 39.39 -0.99 -12.24
N GLN A 420 38.95 -1.69 -13.26
CA GLN A 420 37.59 -2.18 -13.42
C GLN A 420 37.19 -3.21 -12.33
N LEU A 421 38.15 -4.09 -11.98
CA LEU A 421 37.94 -5.03 -10.85
C LEU A 421 37.87 -4.27 -9.51
N ALA A 422 38.79 -3.35 -9.29
CA ALA A 422 38.81 -2.53 -8.07
C ALA A 422 37.51 -1.70 -7.95
N PHE A 423 37.04 -1.08 -9.03
CA PHE A 423 35.78 -0.36 -9.09
C PHE A 423 34.60 -1.25 -8.68
N PHE A 424 34.50 -2.45 -9.26
CA PHE A 424 33.44 -3.41 -8.91
C PHE A 424 33.47 -3.80 -7.43
N LEU A 425 34.64 -4.16 -6.90
CA LEU A 425 34.79 -4.60 -5.51
C LEU A 425 34.48 -3.45 -4.52
N VAL A 426 34.97 -2.26 -4.79
CA VAL A 426 34.69 -1.07 -3.97
C VAL A 426 33.20 -0.75 -4.00
N TYR A 427 32.58 -0.81 -5.18
CA TYR A 427 31.15 -0.56 -5.33
C TYR A 427 30.30 -1.55 -4.51
N VAL A 428 30.60 -2.85 -4.60
CA VAL A 428 29.92 -3.90 -3.82
C VAL A 428 30.15 -3.70 -2.30
N GLY A 429 31.37 -3.36 -1.90
CA GLY A 429 31.73 -3.11 -0.49
C GLY A 429 30.97 -1.91 0.09
N ILE A 430 30.88 -0.80 -0.64
CA ILE A 430 30.14 0.38 -0.21
C ILE A 430 28.63 0.11 -0.21
N ALA A 431 28.11 -0.59 -1.23
CA ALA A 431 26.69 -0.98 -1.25
C ALA A 431 26.31 -1.82 -0.03
N PHE A 432 27.19 -2.75 0.39
CA PHE A 432 27.00 -3.52 1.62
C PHE A 432 27.04 -2.64 2.87
N GLY A 433 28.03 -1.75 2.99
CA GLY A 433 28.18 -0.83 4.11
C GLY A 433 26.97 0.08 4.30
N ILE A 434 26.49 0.67 3.20
CA ILE A 434 25.30 1.53 3.22
C ILE A 434 24.04 0.73 3.56
N TRP A 435 23.87 -0.48 3.00
CA TRP A 435 22.76 -1.35 3.38
C TRP A 435 22.77 -1.64 4.89
N PHE A 436 23.93 -1.94 5.46
CA PHE A 436 24.07 -2.20 6.90
C PHE A 436 23.68 -0.97 7.73
N ILE A 437 24.11 0.23 7.34
CA ILE A 437 23.75 1.49 7.99
C ILE A 437 22.24 1.73 7.89
N TYR A 438 21.67 1.60 6.69
CA TYR A 438 20.23 1.79 6.48
C TYR A 438 19.39 0.78 7.26
N GLU A 439 19.86 -0.46 7.42
CA GLU A 439 19.17 -1.45 8.24
C GLU A 439 18.96 -0.97 9.68
N GLN A 440 19.93 -0.27 10.27
CA GLN A 440 19.79 0.31 11.62
C GLN A 440 18.77 1.45 11.64
N PHE A 441 18.81 2.35 10.67
CA PHE A 441 17.81 3.43 10.56
C PHE A 441 16.40 2.91 10.35
N PHE A 442 16.23 1.89 9.51
CA PHE A 442 14.91 1.30 9.27
C PHE A 442 14.35 0.55 10.47
N ARG A 443 15.18 -0.05 11.31
CA ARG A 443 14.71 -0.62 12.59
C ARG A 443 14.10 0.44 13.50
N LEU A 444 14.72 1.62 13.59
CA LEU A 444 14.17 2.75 14.33
C LEU A 444 12.87 3.28 13.69
N ALA A 445 12.85 3.41 12.36
CA ALA A 445 11.68 3.85 11.63
C ALA A 445 10.49 2.88 11.78
N ASP A 446 10.75 1.56 11.78
CA ASP A 446 9.73 0.55 12.00
C ASP A 446 9.15 0.61 13.41
N ALA A 447 9.99 0.71 14.44
CA ALA A 447 9.54 0.87 15.81
C ALA A 447 8.67 2.12 15.99
N HIS A 448 9.08 3.23 15.37
CA HIS A 448 8.30 4.46 15.36
C HIS A 448 6.97 4.31 14.62
N TYR A 449 6.98 3.66 13.45
CA TYR A 449 5.77 3.42 12.65
C TYR A 449 4.77 2.51 13.39
N ASP A 450 5.24 1.46 14.06
CA ASP A 450 4.39 0.56 14.84
C ASP A 450 3.76 1.28 16.03
N MET A 451 4.53 2.18 16.68
CA MET A 451 3.98 3.08 17.72
C MET A 451 2.90 4.02 17.15
N LEU A 452 3.09 4.57 15.96
CA LEU A 452 2.10 5.43 15.31
C LEU A 452 0.84 4.66 14.91
N LEU A 453 0.98 3.42 14.41
CA LEU A 453 -0.17 2.57 14.11
C LEU A 453 -0.96 2.26 15.37
N LYS A 454 -0.29 1.96 16.50
CA LYS A 454 -0.95 1.82 17.82
C LYS A 454 -1.70 3.10 18.20
N LYS A 455 -1.06 4.27 18.12
CA LYS A 455 -1.71 5.57 18.42
C LYS A 455 -2.88 5.89 17.47
N ARG A 456 -2.75 5.60 16.17
CA ARG A 456 -3.82 5.82 15.18
C ARG A 456 -5.03 4.94 15.48
N LYS A 457 -4.78 3.66 15.82
CA LYS A 457 -5.84 2.72 16.19
C LYS A 457 -6.57 3.20 17.44
N ILE A 458 -5.85 3.57 18.51
CA ILE A 458 -6.43 4.15 19.72
C ILE A 458 -7.25 5.41 19.41
N ARG A 459 -6.79 6.27 18.50
CA ARG A 459 -7.52 7.49 18.12
C ARG A 459 -8.77 7.18 17.28
N GLN A 460 -8.71 6.21 16.37
CA GLN A 460 -9.87 5.76 15.59
C GLN A 460 -10.90 5.11 16.50
N ASP A 461 -10.47 4.27 17.44
CA ASP A 461 -11.32 3.65 18.43
C ASP A 461 -11.99 4.71 19.34
N LYS A 462 -11.26 5.73 19.79
CA LYS A 462 -11.82 6.88 20.53
C LYS A 462 -12.81 7.71 19.70
N ILE A 463 -12.56 7.91 18.40
CA ILE A 463 -13.48 8.64 17.50
C ILE A 463 -14.72 7.80 17.22
N ALA A 464 -14.56 6.50 17.00
CA ALA A 464 -15.67 5.56 16.83
C ALA A 464 -16.51 5.49 18.12
N LEU A 465 -15.88 5.43 19.28
CA LEU A 465 -16.54 5.47 20.59
C LEU A 465 -17.25 6.83 20.81
N ALA A 466 -16.60 7.96 20.51
CA ALA A 466 -17.20 9.28 20.65
C ALA A 466 -18.35 9.51 19.64
N SER A 467 -18.28 8.97 18.41
CA SER A 467 -19.39 9.00 17.45
C SER A 467 -20.52 8.06 17.85
N ALA A 468 -20.21 6.92 18.44
CA ALA A 468 -21.19 6.00 19.01
C ALA A 468 -21.87 6.58 20.27
N LEU A 469 -21.14 7.34 21.10
CA LEU A 469 -21.66 8.06 22.26
C LEU A 469 -22.48 9.31 21.88
N ASN A 470 -22.11 10.04 20.83
CA ASN A 470 -22.86 11.20 20.35
C ASN A 470 -24.10 10.84 19.51
N GLY A 471 -24.24 9.59 19.07
CA GLY A 471 -25.42 9.06 18.38
C GLY A 471 -26.39 8.28 19.30
N ARG A 472 -26.01 8.03 20.54
CA ARG A 472 -26.89 7.42 21.54
C ARG A 472 -27.56 8.51 22.38
N SER A 473 -28.80 8.85 22.07
CA SER A 473 -29.75 9.21 23.10
C SER A 473 -29.79 8.01 24.05
N ILE A 474 -29.44 8.25 25.31
CA ILE A 474 -29.58 7.30 26.43
C ILE A 474 -31.06 7.05 26.59
N GLU A 475 -31.60 6.03 25.90
CA GLU A 475 -32.89 5.40 26.15
C GLU A 475 -33.26 4.46 24.99
N GLN A 476 -32.56 3.30 24.88
CA GLN A 476 -33.19 2.08 24.45
C GLN A 476 -32.62 0.94 25.30
N PRO A 477 -33.44 0.28 26.13
CA PRO A 477 -33.04 -0.93 26.82
C PRO A 477 -32.64 -1.95 25.76
N MET A 478 -31.43 -2.55 25.88
CA MET A 478 -31.01 -3.67 25.06
C MET A 478 -32.13 -4.68 25.05
N ASN A 479 -32.62 -5.05 23.87
CA ASN A 479 -33.70 -5.98 23.68
C ASN A 479 -33.17 -7.40 23.99
N ILE A 480 -32.93 -7.71 25.28
CA ILE A 480 -32.48 -9.02 25.74
C ILE A 480 -33.61 -9.96 25.43
N LYS A 481 -33.44 -10.86 24.46
CA LYS A 481 -34.38 -11.93 24.18
C LYS A 481 -34.51 -12.76 25.45
N ALA A 482 -35.68 -12.76 26.06
CA ALA A 482 -35.93 -13.47 27.30
C ALA A 482 -35.43 -14.92 27.22
N GLY A 483 -34.60 -15.34 28.19
CA GLY A 483 -34.04 -16.68 28.26
C GLY A 483 -32.73 -16.92 27.51
N THR A 484 -32.05 -15.88 27.00
CA THR A 484 -30.70 -16.03 26.37
C THR A 484 -29.62 -16.03 27.46
N LYS A 485 -29.18 -17.21 27.89
CA LYS A 485 -28.23 -17.44 28.99
C LYS A 485 -27.41 -18.70 28.73
N LEU A 486 -26.09 -18.63 28.99
CA LEU A 486 -25.24 -19.82 29.16
C LEU A 486 -24.94 -19.98 30.65
N GLU A 487 -25.12 -21.16 31.18
CA GLU A 487 -24.88 -21.44 32.61
C GLU A 487 -24.12 -22.76 32.79
N LEU A 488 -23.02 -22.71 33.50
CA LEU A 488 -22.27 -23.87 34.00
C LEU A 488 -22.50 -23.97 35.49
N LYS A 489 -22.99 -25.13 35.95
CA LYS A 489 -23.29 -25.42 37.36
C LYS A 489 -22.40 -26.56 37.85
N HIS A 490 -21.45 -26.25 38.70
CA HIS A 490 -20.46 -27.20 39.28
C HIS A 490 -19.83 -28.11 38.22
N PHE A 491 -19.58 -27.56 37.03
CA PHE A 491 -19.07 -28.33 35.91
C PHE A 491 -17.67 -28.86 36.17
N SER A 492 -17.51 -30.18 36.05
CA SER A 492 -16.21 -30.85 36.15
C SER A 492 -16.02 -31.83 34.99
N LYS A 493 -14.76 -31.88 34.47
CA LYS A 493 -14.38 -32.80 33.41
C LYS A 493 -13.09 -33.54 33.75
N LYS A 494 -13.18 -34.86 33.74
CA LYS A 494 -12.05 -35.78 33.88
C LYS A 494 -11.98 -36.71 32.69
N TYR A 495 -10.82 -36.83 32.10
CA TYR A 495 -10.57 -37.78 31.00
C TYR A 495 -10.25 -39.17 31.58
N ALA A 496 -10.73 -40.23 30.93
CA ALA A 496 -10.49 -41.63 31.37
C ALA A 496 -8.98 -41.96 31.49
N SER A 497 -8.15 -41.37 30.64
CA SER A 497 -6.70 -41.54 30.64
C SER A 497 -5.96 -40.71 31.70
N SER A 498 -6.63 -39.80 32.42
CA SER A 498 -6.00 -38.87 33.36
C SER A 498 -6.38 -39.16 34.80
N LYS A 499 -5.41 -39.07 35.71
CA LYS A 499 -5.65 -39.11 37.17
C LYS A 499 -6.24 -37.81 37.71
N THR A 500 -6.02 -36.67 37.00
CA THR A 500 -6.43 -35.33 37.42
C THR A 500 -7.61 -34.83 36.59
N TYR A 501 -8.38 -33.90 37.14
CA TYR A 501 -9.44 -33.20 36.42
C TYR A 501 -8.80 -32.19 35.43
N ALA A 502 -9.30 -32.15 34.23
CA ALA A 502 -8.96 -31.12 33.26
C ALA A 502 -9.67 -29.79 33.57
N VAL A 503 -10.90 -29.88 34.13
CA VAL A 503 -11.66 -28.77 34.69
C VAL A 503 -12.32 -29.28 35.95
N LYS A 504 -12.31 -28.50 37.02
CA LYS A 504 -12.88 -28.88 38.31
C LYS A 504 -13.75 -27.75 38.87
N ASP A 505 -15.03 -28.07 39.15
CA ASP A 505 -16.01 -27.21 39.82
C ASP A 505 -16.11 -25.79 39.18
N ALA A 506 -16.28 -25.75 37.85
CA ALA A 506 -16.45 -24.50 37.15
C ALA A 506 -17.90 -24.01 37.23
N ASN A 507 -18.04 -22.78 37.73
CA ASN A 507 -19.31 -22.07 37.80
C ASN A 507 -19.21 -20.80 36.92
N LEU A 508 -20.12 -20.60 35.96
CA LEU A 508 -20.09 -19.49 35.04
C LEU A 508 -21.50 -19.15 34.55
N ILE A 509 -21.80 -17.86 34.51
CA ILE A 509 -23.03 -17.34 33.92
C ILE A 509 -22.67 -16.30 32.89
N VAL A 510 -23.15 -16.46 31.63
CA VAL A 510 -23.03 -15.51 30.54
C VAL A 510 -24.39 -15.14 30.01
N ASN A 511 -24.69 -13.86 29.92
CA ASN A 511 -26.02 -13.37 29.56
C ASN A 511 -26.06 -12.91 28.09
N GLY A 512 -27.25 -12.84 27.51
CA GLY A 512 -27.46 -12.26 26.19
C GLY A 512 -27.09 -10.78 26.14
N GLY A 513 -26.59 -10.32 25.00
CA GLY A 513 -26.20 -8.92 24.77
C GLY A 513 -24.74 -8.62 25.05
N GLU A 514 -23.92 -9.61 25.44
CA GLU A 514 -22.50 -9.39 25.72
C GLU A 514 -21.57 -10.21 24.84
N ILE A 515 -20.37 -9.68 24.62
CA ILE A 515 -19.20 -10.40 24.09
C ILE A 515 -18.37 -10.83 25.30
N PHE A 516 -18.37 -12.12 25.58
CA PHE A 516 -17.70 -12.70 26.72
C PHE A 516 -16.36 -13.32 26.34
N GLY A 517 -15.28 -12.83 26.94
CA GLY A 517 -13.92 -13.30 26.72
C GLY A 517 -13.52 -14.43 27.66
N PHE A 518 -12.91 -15.50 27.12
CA PHE A 518 -12.43 -16.61 27.91
C PHE A 518 -10.89 -16.70 27.79
N LEU A 519 -10.18 -16.23 28.82
CA LEU A 519 -8.74 -15.99 28.79
C LEU A 519 -8.00 -16.99 29.69
N GLY A 520 -6.87 -17.52 29.23
CA GLY A 520 -6.04 -18.42 30.02
C GLY A 520 -4.90 -19.03 29.20
N PRO A 521 -3.83 -19.52 29.86
CA PRO A 521 -2.70 -20.13 29.16
C PRO A 521 -3.10 -21.42 28.43
N ASN A 522 -2.22 -21.89 27.56
CA ASN A 522 -2.42 -23.17 26.88
C ASN A 522 -2.48 -24.31 27.91
N GLY A 523 -3.43 -25.24 27.73
CA GLY A 523 -3.68 -26.33 28.69
C GLY A 523 -4.47 -25.92 29.94
N ALA A 524 -4.95 -24.68 30.06
CA ALA A 524 -5.74 -24.21 31.21
C ALA A 524 -7.15 -24.86 31.33
N GLY A 525 -7.65 -25.47 30.24
CA GLY A 525 -8.96 -26.08 30.19
C GLY A 525 -10.00 -25.39 29.30
N LYS A 526 -9.61 -24.33 28.55
CA LYS A 526 -10.52 -23.54 27.68
C LYS A 526 -11.27 -24.42 26.68
N SER A 527 -10.53 -25.11 25.81
CA SER A 527 -11.14 -25.98 24.78
C SER A 527 -11.88 -27.18 25.37
N THR A 528 -11.57 -27.60 26.60
CA THR A 528 -12.32 -28.64 27.30
C THR A 528 -13.73 -28.13 27.66
N ILE A 529 -13.84 -26.92 28.22
CA ILE A 529 -15.13 -26.28 28.53
C ILE A 529 -15.92 -26.06 27.24
N ILE A 530 -15.31 -25.47 26.22
CA ILE A 530 -15.96 -25.20 24.93
C ILE A 530 -16.50 -26.50 24.30
N LYS A 531 -15.69 -27.55 24.22
CA LYS A 531 -16.12 -28.85 23.68
C LYS A 531 -17.25 -29.53 24.48
N SER A 532 -17.30 -29.28 25.77
CA SER A 532 -18.40 -29.77 26.62
C SER A 532 -19.71 -28.97 26.41
N ILE A 533 -19.61 -27.62 26.26
CA ILE A 533 -20.78 -26.77 25.95
C ILE A 533 -21.37 -27.17 24.59
N VAL A 534 -20.53 -27.40 23.57
CA VAL A 534 -20.99 -27.80 22.22
C VAL A 534 -21.48 -29.24 22.17
N GLY A 535 -21.25 -30.00 23.23
CA GLY A 535 -21.67 -31.41 23.31
C GLY A 535 -20.83 -32.36 22.45
N ILE A 536 -19.54 -32.00 22.20
CA ILE A 536 -18.54 -32.89 21.59
C ILE A 536 -17.96 -33.85 22.65
N GLN A 537 -17.89 -33.41 23.90
CA GLN A 537 -17.39 -34.20 25.02
C GLN A 537 -18.46 -34.32 26.11
N PRO A 538 -18.67 -35.51 26.69
CA PRO A 538 -19.62 -35.69 27.78
C PRO A 538 -19.13 -34.98 29.06
N ILE A 539 -20.05 -34.57 29.89
CA ILE A 539 -19.82 -33.99 31.21
C ILE A 539 -19.44 -35.10 32.18
N THR A 540 -18.55 -34.84 33.14
CA THR A 540 -18.25 -35.84 34.20
C THR A 540 -19.09 -35.59 35.45
N GLU A 541 -19.18 -34.33 35.90
CA GLU A 541 -19.99 -33.90 37.04
C GLU A 541 -20.56 -32.51 36.77
N GLY A 542 -21.70 -32.18 37.36
CA GLY A 542 -22.37 -30.90 37.22
C GLY A 542 -23.33 -30.86 36.03
N ALA A 543 -23.66 -29.66 35.54
CA ALA A 543 -24.57 -29.47 34.42
C ALA A 543 -24.15 -28.24 33.59
N ILE A 544 -24.49 -28.24 32.29
CA ILE A 544 -24.35 -27.11 31.36
C ILE A 544 -25.73 -26.84 30.74
N GLU A 545 -26.23 -25.63 30.88
CA GLU A 545 -27.50 -25.19 30.30
C GLU A 545 -27.23 -24.07 29.26
N VAL A 546 -27.80 -24.20 28.06
CA VAL A 546 -27.74 -23.22 26.98
C VAL A 546 -29.16 -22.77 26.67
N CYS A 547 -29.46 -21.50 26.94
CA CYS A 547 -30.77 -20.90 26.69
C CYS A 547 -31.92 -21.71 27.31
N GLY A 548 -31.69 -22.28 28.51
CA GLY A 548 -32.66 -23.10 29.24
C GLY A 548 -32.71 -24.58 28.85
N PHE A 549 -31.85 -25.02 27.92
CA PHE A 549 -31.76 -26.44 27.55
C PHE A 549 -30.50 -27.07 28.15
N ASP A 550 -30.67 -28.13 28.89
CA ASP A 550 -29.58 -28.95 29.44
C ASP A 550 -28.85 -29.70 28.33
N CYS A 551 -27.54 -29.51 28.24
CA CYS A 551 -26.71 -30.06 27.13
C CYS A 551 -26.67 -31.60 27.11
N GLU A 552 -26.89 -32.30 28.23
CA GLU A 552 -26.93 -33.77 28.27
C GLU A 552 -28.36 -34.32 28.12
N LYS A 553 -29.36 -33.70 28.77
CA LYS A 553 -30.73 -34.17 28.71
C LYS A 553 -31.47 -33.74 27.45
N GLN A 554 -31.14 -32.60 26.89
CA GLN A 554 -31.79 -32.00 25.73
C GLN A 554 -30.75 -31.57 24.66
N PRO A 555 -29.85 -32.49 24.23
CA PRO A 555 -28.70 -32.13 23.40
C PRO A 555 -29.07 -31.55 22.04
N ARG A 556 -30.19 -31.97 21.44
CA ARG A 556 -30.63 -31.47 20.13
C ARG A 556 -31.10 -30.02 20.22
N GLN A 557 -31.90 -29.71 21.28
CA GLN A 557 -32.39 -28.34 21.50
C GLN A 557 -31.26 -27.40 21.88
N ALA A 558 -30.32 -27.83 22.74
CA ALA A 558 -29.15 -27.06 23.11
C ALA A 558 -28.27 -26.76 21.88
N LYS A 559 -27.97 -27.77 21.05
CA LYS A 559 -27.16 -27.60 19.81
C LYS A 559 -27.83 -26.68 18.80
N ALA A 560 -29.14 -26.66 18.70
CA ALA A 560 -29.87 -25.75 17.82
C ALA A 560 -29.70 -24.26 18.21
N GLN A 561 -29.32 -23.97 19.47
CA GLN A 561 -29.05 -22.62 19.95
C GLN A 561 -27.56 -22.20 19.75
N ILE A 562 -26.68 -23.10 19.32
CA ILE A 562 -25.22 -22.90 19.30
C ILE A 562 -24.70 -22.79 17.87
N GLY A 563 -24.00 -21.73 17.58
CA GLY A 563 -23.09 -21.62 16.42
C GLY A 563 -21.67 -21.79 16.91
N PHE A 564 -20.91 -22.72 16.34
CA PHE A 564 -19.54 -23.01 16.77
C PHE A 564 -18.51 -22.85 15.68
N VAL A 565 -17.46 -22.08 15.95
CA VAL A 565 -16.27 -21.92 15.12
C VAL A 565 -15.09 -22.52 15.88
N PRO A 566 -14.58 -23.69 15.47
CA PRO A 566 -13.42 -24.32 16.11
C PRO A 566 -12.12 -23.68 15.69
N ASP A 567 -11.06 -23.82 16.49
CA ASP A 567 -9.69 -23.44 16.17
C ASP A 567 -9.16 -24.16 14.90
N HIS A 568 -9.45 -25.46 14.79
CA HIS A 568 -9.14 -26.25 13.60
C HIS A 568 -10.44 -26.80 12.99
N TYR A 569 -10.71 -26.41 11.75
CA TYR A 569 -11.92 -26.80 11.02
C TYR A 569 -11.61 -27.78 9.88
N ALA A 570 -12.47 -28.77 9.72
CA ALA A 570 -12.48 -29.67 8.57
C ALA A 570 -13.66 -29.27 7.66
N LEU A 571 -13.35 -28.70 6.50
CA LEU A 571 -14.34 -28.34 5.48
C LEU A 571 -14.46 -29.42 4.41
N TYR A 572 -15.63 -29.55 3.82
CA TYR A 572 -15.86 -30.37 2.63
C TYR A 572 -15.30 -29.63 1.39
N GLU A 573 -13.97 -29.63 1.23
CA GLU A 573 -13.25 -28.79 0.26
C GLU A 573 -13.70 -28.98 -1.19
N LYS A 574 -14.36 -30.07 -1.54
CA LYS A 574 -14.92 -30.33 -2.88
C LYS A 574 -16.17 -29.50 -3.18
N LEU A 575 -16.89 -29.05 -2.16
CA LEU A 575 -18.06 -28.19 -2.30
C LEU A 575 -17.65 -26.75 -2.58
N THR A 576 -18.55 -25.99 -3.19
CA THR A 576 -18.47 -24.53 -3.25
C THR A 576 -18.88 -23.93 -1.90
N GLY A 577 -18.51 -22.68 -1.63
CA GLY A 577 -18.97 -21.98 -0.43
C GLY A 577 -20.49 -21.95 -0.31
N ARG A 578 -21.20 -21.71 -1.41
CA ARG A 578 -22.67 -21.71 -1.48
C ARG A 578 -23.27 -23.07 -1.15
N GLU A 579 -22.76 -24.13 -1.74
CA GLU A 579 -23.23 -25.49 -1.46
C GLU A 579 -23.02 -25.87 0.00
N TYR A 580 -21.88 -25.53 0.57
CA TYR A 580 -21.56 -25.83 1.96
C TYR A 580 -22.48 -25.09 2.95
N ILE A 581 -22.68 -23.78 2.75
CA ILE A 581 -23.56 -22.99 3.64
C ILE A 581 -25.01 -23.45 3.50
N ASN A 582 -25.49 -23.78 2.29
CA ASN A 582 -26.82 -24.34 2.09
C ASN A 582 -26.98 -25.71 2.78
N TYR A 583 -25.98 -26.57 2.70
CA TYR A 583 -25.96 -27.86 3.38
C TYR A 583 -26.08 -27.69 4.90
N ILE A 584 -25.35 -26.78 5.51
CA ILE A 584 -25.46 -26.47 6.93
C ILE A 584 -26.85 -25.88 7.27
N ALA A 585 -27.35 -24.99 6.44
CA ALA A 585 -28.69 -24.39 6.63
C ALA A 585 -29.79 -25.43 6.55
N ASP A 586 -29.69 -26.48 5.73
CA ASP A 586 -30.62 -27.60 5.66
C ASP A 586 -30.57 -28.43 6.95
N ILE A 587 -29.41 -28.65 7.58
CA ILE A 587 -29.27 -29.37 8.85
C ILE A 587 -30.04 -28.66 9.98
N TYR A 588 -30.10 -27.32 9.95
CA TYR A 588 -30.77 -26.48 10.95
C TYR A 588 -32.17 -26.04 10.54
N ASP A 589 -32.76 -26.64 9.49
CA ASP A 589 -34.11 -26.37 8.98
C ASP A 589 -34.37 -24.87 8.69
N VAL A 590 -33.36 -24.14 8.17
CA VAL A 590 -33.50 -22.72 7.82
C VAL A 590 -34.27 -22.57 6.51
N SER A 591 -35.35 -21.75 6.51
CA SER A 591 -36.17 -21.51 5.31
C SER A 591 -35.32 -20.91 4.14
N LYS A 592 -35.79 -21.15 2.90
CA LYS A 592 -35.04 -20.66 1.69
C LYS A 592 -34.96 -19.14 1.66
N GLU A 593 -36.00 -18.44 2.07
CA GLU A 593 -36.09 -16.99 2.09
C GLU A 593 -35.10 -16.39 3.09
N GLU A 594 -35.13 -16.88 4.34
CA GLU A 594 -34.20 -16.42 5.38
C GLU A 594 -32.75 -16.78 5.08
N ARG A 595 -32.52 -18.00 4.57
CA ARG A 595 -31.19 -18.47 4.14
C ARG A 595 -30.58 -17.56 3.10
N THR A 596 -31.32 -17.26 2.00
CA THR A 596 -30.84 -16.42 0.93
C THR A 596 -30.46 -15.04 1.44
N LYS A 597 -31.34 -14.40 2.23
CA LYS A 597 -31.09 -13.10 2.82
C LYS A 597 -29.81 -13.08 3.68
N ARG A 598 -29.66 -14.06 4.59
CA ARG A 598 -28.50 -14.12 5.50
C ARG A 598 -27.20 -14.43 4.74
N ILE A 599 -27.24 -15.29 3.72
CA ILE A 599 -26.09 -15.61 2.89
C ILE A 599 -25.63 -14.37 2.13
N ASP A 600 -26.55 -13.64 1.48
CA ASP A 600 -26.19 -12.46 0.69
C ASP A 600 -25.61 -11.34 1.57
N GLU A 601 -26.18 -11.13 2.77
CA GLU A 601 -25.65 -10.17 3.74
C GLU A 601 -24.22 -10.55 4.20
N MET A 602 -23.97 -11.84 4.49
CA MET A 602 -22.65 -12.31 4.95
C MET A 602 -21.64 -12.38 3.82
N VAL A 603 -22.03 -12.75 2.60
CA VAL A 603 -21.16 -12.75 1.42
C VAL A 603 -20.66 -11.34 1.15
N SER A 604 -21.55 -10.34 1.23
CA SER A 604 -21.19 -8.93 1.07
C SER A 604 -20.31 -8.43 2.20
N LEU A 605 -20.61 -8.77 3.46
CA LEU A 605 -19.80 -8.37 4.62
C LEU A 605 -18.36 -8.91 4.53
N PHE A 606 -18.21 -10.16 4.09
CA PHE A 606 -16.92 -10.85 4.01
C PHE A 606 -16.22 -10.71 2.67
N GLU A 607 -16.82 -9.95 1.71
CA GLU A 607 -16.23 -9.71 0.37
C GLU A 607 -15.93 -11.01 -0.39
N LEU A 608 -16.87 -11.95 -0.38
CA LEU A 608 -16.71 -13.27 -1.01
C LEU A 608 -17.44 -13.42 -2.35
N GLU A 609 -18.08 -12.38 -2.89
CA GLU A 609 -18.94 -12.42 -4.09
C GLU A 609 -18.25 -13.08 -5.29
N GLY A 610 -16.96 -12.77 -5.50
CA GLY A 610 -16.19 -13.32 -6.63
C GLY A 610 -15.75 -14.77 -6.49
N SER A 611 -15.85 -15.35 -5.28
CA SER A 611 -15.28 -16.66 -4.97
C SER A 611 -16.29 -17.63 -4.37
N PHE A 612 -17.47 -17.16 -3.94
CA PHE A 612 -18.44 -17.92 -3.17
C PHE A 612 -18.95 -19.16 -3.92
N ASP A 613 -19.01 -19.09 -5.24
CA ASP A 613 -19.43 -20.19 -6.12
C ASP A 613 -18.25 -21.03 -6.65
N CYS A 614 -17.02 -20.77 -6.17
CA CYS A 614 -15.84 -21.59 -6.46
C CYS A 614 -15.67 -22.71 -5.43
N SER A 615 -14.99 -23.81 -5.81
CA SER A 615 -14.66 -24.89 -4.87
C SER A 615 -13.79 -24.39 -3.71
N MET A 616 -14.14 -24.75 -2.47
CA MET A 616 -13.41 -24.34 -1.27
C MET A 616 -11.97 -24.88 -1.21
N LYS A 617 -11.61 -25.81 -2.09
CA LYS A 617 -10.22 -26.24 -2.27
C LYS A 617 -9.31 -25.10 -2.72
N THR A 618 -9.86 -24.13 -3.46
CA THR A 618 -9.11 -22.96 -3.96
C THR A 618 -9.04 -21.79 -2.97
N TYR A 619 -9.73 -21.90 -1.84
CA TYR A 619 -9.82 -20.84 -0.86
C TYR A 619 -8.53 -20.68 -0.06
N SER A 620 -8.15 -19.44 0.20
CA SER A 620 -7.12 -19.10 1.18
C SER A 620 -7.55 -19.50 2.60
N HIS A 621 -6.62 -19.55 3.53
CA HIS A 621 -6.95 -19.83 4.94
C HIS A 621 -7.98 -18.85 5.48
N GLY A 622 -7.84 -17.55 5.23
CA GLY A 622 -8.80 -16.52 5.66
C GLY A 622 -10.19 -16.70 5.04
N MET A 623 -10.29 -17.10 3.76
CA MET A 623 -11.58 -17.38 3.13
C MET A 623 -12.25 -18.62 3.75
N LYS A 624 -11.49 -19.67 4.05
CA LYS A 624 -12.00 -20.85 4.75
C LYS A 624 -12.54 -20.51 6.14
N GLN A 625 -11.84 -19.64 6.87
CA GLN A 625 -12.28 -19.13 8.17
C GLN A 625 -13.60 -18.34 8.05
N LYS A 626 -13.71 -17.45 7.05
CA LYS A 626 -14.95 -16.69 6.78
C LYS A 626 -16.13 -17.62 6.50
N ILE A 627 -15.95 -18.64 5.67
CA ILE A 627 -16.99 -19.66 5.41
C ILE A 627 -17.38 -20.43 6.69
N THR A 628 -16.43 -20.77 7.54
CA THR A 628 -16.73 -21.44 8.84
C THR A 628 -17.56 -20.55 9.74
N ILE A 629 -17.26 -19.25 9.77
CA ILE A 629 -18.06 -18.25 10.51
C ILE A 629 -19.46 -18.13 9.91
N MET A 630 -19.60 -18.06 8.60
CA MET A 630 -20.92 -18.02 7.93
C MET A 630 -21.74 -19.27 8.25
N ALA A 631 -21.12 -20.44 8.22
CA ALA A 631 -21.76 -21.71 8.57
C ALA A 631 -22.28 -21.72 10.03
N ALA A 632 -21.51 -21.16 10.96
CA ALA A 632 -21.91 -21.05 12.35
C ALA A 632 -23.06 -20.06 12.59
N LEU A 633 -23.27 -19.09 11.70
CA LEU A 633 -24.25 -18.00 11.84
C LEU A 633 -25.51 -18.18 10.98
N VAL A 634 -25.50 -19.03 9.97
CA VAL A 634 -26.61 -19.15 8.99
C VAL A 634 -27.96 -19.46 9.64
N HIS A 635 -27.97 -20.21 10.73
CA HIS A 635 -29.19 -20.58 11.51
C HIS A 635 -29.53 -19.57 12.63
N ASN A 636 -28.79 -18.44 12.72
CA ASN A 636 -28.97 -17.36 13.70
C ASN A 636 -29.00 -17.87 15.16
N PRO A 637 -27.89 -18.47 15.64
CA PRO A 637 -27.81 -19.04 16.97
C PRO A 637 -27.96 -17.96 18.05
N ARG A 638 -28.45 -18.36 19.26
CA ARG A 638 -28.44 -17.46 20.42
C ARG A 638 -27.11 -17.43 21.15
N LEU A 639 -26.29 -18.47 20.99
CA LEU A 639 -24.95 -18.58 21.55
C LEU A 639 -23.96 -18.84 20.41
N TRP A 640 -23.10 -17.88 20.11
CA TRP A 640 -22.05 -18.03 19.14
C TRP A 640 -20.71 -18.21 19.83
N ILE A 641 -20.12 -19.40 19.69
CA ILE A 641 -18.85 -19.79 20.31
C ILE A 641 -17.73 -19.73 19.26
N LEU A 642 -16.64 -19.07 19.60
CA LEU A 642 -15.46 -18.92 18.76
C LEU A 642 -14.20 -19.33 19.53
N ASP A 643 -13.54 -20.41 19.09
CA ASP A 643 -12.28 -20.90 19.67
C ASP A 643 -11.11 -20.40 18.81
N GLU A 644 -10.36 -19.43 19.30
CA GLU A 644 -9.19 -18.79 18.64
C GLU A 644 -9.46 -18.29 17.18
N PRO A 645 -10.58 -17.63 16.87
CA PRO A 645 -11.05 -17.43 15.50
C PRO A 645 -10.26 -16.41 14.69
N LEU A 646 -9.40 -15.61 15.32
CA LEU A 646 -8.70 -14.50 14.67
C LEU A 646 -7.26 -14.85 14.27
N THR A 647 -6.82 -16.06 14.58
CA THR A 647 -5.48 -16.54 14.27
C THR A 647 -5.31 -16.72 12.75
N GLY A 648 -4.28 -16.07 12.18
CA GLY A 648 -3.97 -16.20 10.75
C GLY A 648 -4.85 -15.39 9.79
N LEU A 649 -5.77 -14.55 10.30
CA LEU A 649 -6.55 -13.63 9.50
C LEU A 649 -5.78 -12.33 9.21
N ASP A 650 -6.04 -11.75 8.04
CA ASP A 650 -5.58 -10.41 7.69
C ASP A 650 -6.36 -9.34 8.47
N PRO A 651 -5.84 -8.10 8.60
CA PRO A 651 -6.46 -7.05 9.40
C PRO A 651 -7.89 -6.69 8.97
N ASN A 652 -8.22 -6.77 7.67
CA ASN A 652 -9.56 -6.48 7.17
C ASN A 652 -10.55 -7.57 7.59
N SER A 653 -10.15 -8.83 7.46
CA SER A 653 -10.94 -9.98 7.92
C SER A 653 -11.17 -9.95 9.42
N ILE A 654 -10.15 -9.58 10.22
CA ILE A 654 -10.32 -9.40 11.68
C ILE A 654 -11.36 -8.32 11.97
N PHE A 655 -11.33 -7.20 11.25
CA PHE A 655 -12.33 -6.13 11.42
C PHE A 655 -13.74 -6.61 11.10
N GLN A 656 -13.93 -7.33 9.99
CA GLN A 656 -15.22 -7.88 9.57
C GLN A 656 -15.78 -8.85 10.60
N VAL A 657 -14.95 -9.74 11.17
CA VAL A 657 -15.35 -10.69 12.21
C VAL A 657 -15.76 -9.95 13.49
N LYS A 658 -15.01 -8.95 13.91
CA LYS A 658 -15.33 -8.11 15.09
C LYS A 658 -16.67 -7.39 14.94
N GLU A 659 -16.91 -6.82 13.77
CA GLU A 659 -18.19 -6.16 13.45
C GLU A 659 -19.35 -7.16 13.51
N CYS A 660 -19.14 -8.38 13.01
CA CYS A 660 -20.12 -9.46 13.09
C CYS A 660 -20.41 -9.86 14.54
N MET A 661 -19.36 -9.99 15.39
CA MET A 661 -19.49 -10.29 16.81
C MET A 661 -20.31 -9.21 17.54
N ARG A 662 -20.02 -7.94 17.29
CA ARG A 662 -20.72 -6.81 17.92
C ARG A 662 -22.18 -6.77 17.52
N ARG A 663 -22.51 -6.90 16.23
CA ARG A 663 -23.90 -6.96 15.75
C ARG A 663 -24.67 -8.14 16.35
N HIS A 664 -24.01 -9.29 16.50
CA HIS A 664 -24.65 -10.47 17.07
C HIS A 664 -24.99 -10.29 18.56
N ALA A 665 -24.09 -9.68 19.33
CA ALA A 665 -24.31 -9.30 20.72
C ALA A 665 -25.40 -8.21 20.85
N GLU A 666 -25.35 -7.15 20.03
CA GLU A 666 -26.39 -6.09 20.04
C GLU A 666 -27.79 -6.59 19.68
N ALA A 667 -27.88 -7.70 18.94
CA ALA A 667 -29.16 -8.40 18.71
C ALA A 667 -29.67 -9.17 19.92
N GLY A 668 -29.01 -9.07 21.09
CA GLY A 668 -29.40 -9.73 22.36
C GLY A 668 -28.92 -11.19 22.47
N ASN A 669 -28.01 -11.62 21.61
CA ASN A 669 -27.40 -12.96 21.65
C ASN A 669 -26.08 -12.95 22.44
N ILE A 670 -25.55 -14.14 22.75
CA ILE A 670 -24.25 -14.30 23.40
C ILE A 670 -23.16 -14.53 22.35
N VAL A 671 -22.05 -13.83 22.47
CA VAL A 671 -20.78 -14.15 21.79
C VAL A 671 -19.80 -14.66 22.84
N PHE A 672 -19.43 -15.93 22.77
CA PHE A 672 -18.44 -16.55 23.64
C PHE A 672 -17.13 -16.73 22.89
N PHE A 673 -16.09 -15.99 23.29
CA PHE A 673 -14.87 -15.87 22.53
C PHE A 673 -13.66 -16.31 23.37
N SER A 674 -12.94 -17.35 22.92
CA SER A 674 -11.66 -17.73 23.53
C SER A 674 -10.49 -17.12 22.79
N SER A 675 -9.50 -16.61 23.52
CA SER A 675 -8.24 -16.15 22.95
C SER A 675 -7.11 -16.19 23.97
N HIS A 676 -5.89 -16.30 23.48
CA HIS A 676 -4.66 -16.07 24.25
C HIS A 676 -4.05 -14.69 23.98
N ILE A 677 -4.63 -13.90 23.07
CA ILE A 677 -4.16 -12.56 22.68
C ILE A 677 -4.92 -11.52 23.53
N ILE A 678 -4.26 -11.05 24.59
CA ILE A 678 -4.84 -10.14 25.59
C ILE A 678 -5.34 -8.83 24.95
N ASP A 679 -4.55 -8.20 24.08
CA ASP A 679 -4.90 -6.97 23.37
C ASP A 679 -6.23 -7.08 22.58
N VAL A 680 -6.54 -8.28 22.09
CA VAL A 680 -7.78 -8.54 21.35
C VAL A 680 -8.96 -8.63 22.30
N VAL A 681 -8.80 -9.37 23.38
CA VAL A 681 -9.83 -9.57 24.42
C VAL A 681 -10.19 -8.23 25.05
N GLU A 682 -9.21 -7.42 25.47
CA GLU A 682 -9.41 -6.09 26.07
C GLU A 682 -10.25 -5.16 25.20
N ARG A 683 -10.11 -5.29 23.86
CA ARG A 683 -10.79 -4.37 22.91
C ARG A 683 -12.17 -4.83 22.45
N ILE A 684 -12.47 -6.11 22.58
CA ILE A 684 -13.70 -6.69 22.00
C ILE A 684 -14.69 -7.05 23.08
N CYS A 685 -14.20 -7.62 24.18
CA CYS A 685 -15.04 -8.20 25.21
C CYS A 685 -15.62 -7.15 26.15
N ASP A 686 -16.83 -7.37 26.57
CA ASP A 686 -17.49 -6.56 27.61
C ASP A 686 -17.15 -7.12 28.99
N ARG A 687 -17.05 -8.44 29.11
CA ARG A 687 -16.72 -9.17 30.34
C ARG A 687 -15.83 -10.37 30.03
N ILE A 688 -14.97 -10.75 30.97
CA ILE A 688 -14.06 -11.88 30.79
C ILE A 688 -14.02 -12.82 31.98
N ALA A 689 -13.68 -14.08 31.72
CA ALA A 689 -13.22 -15.02 32.72
C ALA A 689 -11.77 -15.41 32.51
N ILE A 690 -10.99 -15.48 33.60
CA ILE A 690 -9.62 -15.99 33.60
C ILE A 690 -9.62 -17.41 34.15
N ILE A 691 -9.10 -18.37 33.38
CA ILE A 691 -8.96 -19.77 33.79
C ILE A 691 -7.48 -20.17 33.90
N LYS A 692 -7.17 -20.93 34.96
CA LYS A 692 -5.82 -21.48 35.22
C LYS A 692 -5.97 -22.90 35.81
N LYS A 693 -5.23 -23.86 35.26
CA LYS A 693 -5.19 -25.25 35.74
C LYS A 693 -6.59 -25.86 36.00
N GLY A 694 -7.53 -25.63 35.08
CA GLY A 694 -8.89 -26.16 35.14
C GLY A 694 -9.85 -25.47 36.13
N LYS A 695 -9.48 -24.32 36.71
CA LYS A 695 -10.30 -23.51 37.60
C LYS A 695 -10.52 -22.11 37.02
N ILE A 696 -11.75 -21.61 37.10
CA ILE A 696 -12.06 -20.21 36.83
C ILE A 696 -11.61 -19.39 38.02
N LEU A 697 -10.66 -18.47 37.84
CA LEU A 697 -10.12 -17.66 38.92
C LEU A 697 -10.98 -16.43 39.22
N CYS A 698 -11.46 -15.75 38.16
CA CYS A 698 -12.34 -14.59 38.32
C CYS A 698 -13.18 -14.40 37.07
N VAL A 699 -14.30 -13.68 37.21
CA VAL A 699 -15.19 -13.19 36.17
C VAL A 699 -15.44 -11.70 36.43
N LYS A 700 -14.96 -10.82 35.57
CA LYS A 700 -15.05 -9.36 35.74
C LYS A 700 -15.35 -8.68 34.41
N THR A 701 -15.93 -7.47 34.46
CA THR A 701 -16.01 -6.60 33.27
C THR A 701 -14.62 -6.02 32.96
N ILE A 702 -14.41 -5.63 31.71
CA ILE A 702 -13.16 -4.94 31.34
C ILE A 702 -13.00 -3.64 32.14
N GLU A 703 -14.07 -2.90 32.35
CA GLU A 703 -14.08 -1.66 33.14
C GLU A 703 -13.65 -1.89 34.60
N GLU A 704 -14.13 -2.96 35.26
CA GLU A 704 -13.72 -3.33 36.62
C GLU A 704 -12.23 -3.70 36.69
N ILE A 705 -11.67 -4.30 35.64
CA ILE A 705 -10.26 -4.65 35.58
C ILE A 705 -9.40 -3.41 35.33
N GLU A 706 -9.79 -2.56 34.38
CA GLU A 706 -9.09 -1.31 34.07
C GLU A 706 -9.07 -0.34 35.26
N ALA A 707 -10.07 -0.40 36.13
CA ALA A 707 -10.06 0.37 37.39
C ALA A 707 -8.95 -0.06 38.37
N ILE A 708 -8.43 -1.29 38.22
CA ILE A 708 -7.34 -1.82 39.06
C ILE A 708 -6.00 -1.60 38.38
N CYS A 709 -5.85 -2.11 37.15
CA CYS A 709 -4.66 -1.96 36.28
C CYS A 709 -5.00 -2.42 34.85
N PRO A 710 -4.14 -2.14 33.83
CA PRO A 710 -4.33 -2.63 32.46
C PRO A 710 -4.52 -4.15 32.43
N LEU A 711 -5.35 -4.65 31.49
CA LEU A 711 -5.70 -6.08 31.42
C LEU A 711 -4.47 -7.00 31.33
N GLU A 712 -3.44 -6.60 30.57
CA GLU A 712 -2.21 -7.37 30.45
C GLU A 712 -1.51 -7.55 31.81
N GLU A 713 -1.40 -6.47 32.58
CA GLU A 713 -0.82 -6.48 33.92
C GLU A 713 -1.67 -7.29 34.89
N PHE A 714 -2.99 -7.11 34.85
CA PHE A 714 -3.94 -7.86 35.65
C PHE A 714 -3.84 -9.37 35.40
N TYR A 715 -3.83 -9.76 34.10
CA TYR A 715 -3.68 -11.15 33.71
C TYR A 715 -2.36 -11.76 34.19
N MET A 716 -1.25 -11.04 34.02
CA MET A 716 0.08 -11.50 34.45
C MET A 716 0.13 -11.69 35.98
N LYS A 717 -0.47 -10.78 36.75
CA LYS A 717 -0.60 -10.92 38.19
C LYS A 717 -1.49 -12.09 38.59
N MET A 718 -2.65 -12.27 37.96
CA MET A 718 -3.56 -13.40 38.20
C MET A 718 -2.90 -14.76 37.91
N ILE A 719 -1.98 -14.82 36.94
CA ILE A 719 -1.31 -16.07 36.58
C ILE A 719 -0.07 -16.34 37.43
N ASN A 720 0.71 -15.30 37.81
CA ASN A 720 2.04 -15.47 38.39
C ASN A 720 2.13 -15.09 39.88
N ASP A 721 1.21 -14.27 40.41
CA ASP A 721 1.20 -13.78 41.76
C ASP A 721 0.08 -14.48 42.54
N GLU A 722 0.48 -15.39 43.47
CA GLU A 722 -0.47 -16.17 44.27
C GLU A 722 -1.19 -15.31 45.32
N GLU A 723 -0.54 -14.28 45.87
CA GLU A 723 -1.15 -13.39 46.86
C GLU A 723 -2.22 -12.50 46.17
N PHE A 724 -1.91 -11.91 45.02
CA PHE A 724 -2.83 -11.10 44.25
C PHE A 724 -4.05 -11.94 43.78
N SER A 725 -3.81 -13.13 43.24
CA SER A 725 -4.86 -14.00 42.74
C SER A 725 -5.81 -14.46 43.87
N SER A 726 -5.24 -14.82 45.03
CA SER A 726 -6.05 -15.24 46.21
C SER A 726 -6.92 -14.11 46.76
N ARG A 727 -6.44 -12.89 46.75
CA ARG A 727 -7.21 -11.69 47.15
C ARG A 727 -8.38 -11.44 46.23
N ILE A 728 -8.18 -11.50 44.93
CA ILE A 728 -9.25 -11.29 43.93
C ILE A 728 -10.27 -12.40 43.99
N ILE A 729 -9.85 -13.66 44.15
CA ILE A 729 -10.76 -14.81 44.33
C ILE A 729 -11.65 -14.65 45.58
N ALA A 730 -11.03 -14.30 46.71
CA ALA A 730 -11.78 -14.08 47.97
C ALA A 730 -12.79 -12.92 47.86
N GLU A 731 -12.43 -11.85 47.17
CA GLU A 731 -13.34 -10.74 46.86
C GLU A 731 -14.52 -11.19 45.99
N GLN A 732 -14.28 -12.01 44.98
CA GLN A 732 -15.32 -12.57 44.11
C GLN A 732 -16.27 -13.50 44.85
N GLU A 733 -15.74 -14.34 45.74
CA GLU A 733 -16.53 -15.23 46.61
C GLU A 733 -17.43 -14.45 47.59
N ARG A 734 -16.93 -13.35 48.14
CA ARG A 734 -17.74 -12.46 49.01
C ARG A 734 -18.90 -11.83 48.26
N ILE A 735 -18.68 -11.35 47.04
CA ILE A 735 -19.72 -10.75 46.19
C ILE A 735 -20.79 -11.80 45.84
N ASN A 736 -20.36 -13.00 45.44
CA ASN A 736 -21.26 -14.10 45.08
C ASN A 736 -22.05 -14.62 46.32
N GLY A 737 -21.44 -14.67 47.50
CA GLY A 737 -22.07 -15.06 48.75
C GLY A 737 -23.10 -14.04 49.25
N ALA A 738 -22.86 -12.76 49.07
CA ALA A 738 -23.82 -11.71 49.40
C ALA A 738 -25.06 -11.72 48.47
N ALA A 739 -24.87 -12.06 47.18
CA ALA A 739 -25.99 -12.18 46.23
C ALA A 739 -26.90 -13.40 46.46
N THR A 740 -26.41 -14.44 47.17
CA THR A 740 -27.20 -15.64 47.52
C THR A 740 -27.88 -15.54 48.90
N GLY A 741 -27.49 -14.56 49.73
CA GLY A 741 -28.02 -14.36 51.08
C GLY A 741 -29.32 -13.55 51.18
N GLU A 742 -29.75 -12.86 50.14
CA GLU A 742 -30.97 -12.02 50.13
C GLU A 742 -32.26 -12.72 49.67
N VAL A 743 -32.26 -14.04 49.46
CA VAL A 743 -33.49 -14.82 49.08
C VAL A 743 -33.93 -15.74 50.22
N GLY A 744 -33.50 -15.49 51.48
CA GLY A 744 -33.86 -16.30 52.64
C GLY A 744 -34.17 -15.48 53.87
N ALA A 745 -35.09 -14.47 53.78
CA ALA A 745 -35.75 -13.84 54.91
C ALA A 745 -37.20 -13.45 54.57
#